data_bf11f049d8c0e8e2fee3661167fccf19
#
_entry.id   bf11f049d8c0e8e2fee3661167fccf19
#
_cell.length_a   1.000
_cell.length_b   1.000
_cell.length_c   1.000
_cell.angle_alpha   90.00
_cell.angle_beta   90.00
_cell.angle_gamma   90.00
#
_symmetry.space_group_name_H-M   'P 1'
#
loop_
_entity.id
_entity.type
_entity.pdbx_description
1 polymer ?
#
loop_
_entity_poly.entity_id
_entity_poly.type
_entity_poly.pdbx_seq_one_letter_code
_entity_poly.pdbx_strand_id
1 'polypeptide(L)'
;MNRPIFIILIGYIIGILWGLYLKISIVFFYIILLILYYISNISKFKKKKFFHYIKILIKFNVLSLIIISSLISNIIIKFQTKKYQNLYHDGEELKIQVEIINNKKEKQYYNRYKIKVLSSKHKDTYLYMTTKKNLEYGEILEIQGNFSEPSEARNYKGFNYKEYLKTLKIYGTIRAEQVKKIDVHKGILYYANKLHLKIKDNLEKTYNSNTMPIVLGVLLGDTSEIDEETREDFSQSSISHVLAVSGLHVSYIIYLSEKSTQGIFGQRKSRIIEILILFIYMAITGFSISVIRSVIMATLMCTAFLVYRKSDTLNNISISAIIILFMNPYNLFSTSFQFTYAGTIGVVFFRPIVEDFIMNIKIKSPCLKEKYTNFCIKHNSFVEEIAVAISAQFMTMPIIITKYNFISLSFIVTNILVGIIIGPLVIGGIIQILVTFLSLKIGTEIAKVVQIPITALSLISKIGTKFPITNFKVITPDTWQIIIYYFIIYIIYYRHKIKKIQKYSFNQKIILKISKYVYSKRKIIIRVFTIILISSIIIKKIPGDLKIYFVDVGQGDCCLIETPKHQKILIDGGGQKNFDIGKNTLLPYLFNRKILEIDYCIISHFDQDHCGGILYILEQIKVKNVIIGKQYEDSTNYNKFKEIVKKQNLNVKIVEAGRRINIEKNLYFDVLWPDSQKMISDNAINNNSLVCKLNYNKFSMLFTGDIEEIAEKEIVSKYENNISILKSTILKTAHHGSKTSSIEKILDVVKPQYAFIGVGENNTFGHPSNITIENLEKRKIKIYRTDKMGEICIKITKRAIININTKLNTS
;
A
#
# COMPACT_ATOMS: atom_id res chain seq x y z
N MET A 1 4.61 -30.17 -21.81
CA MET A 1 3.96 -29.32 -20.79
C MET A 1 3.52 -30.23 -19.66
N ASN A 2 4.36 -30.37 -18.63
CA ASN A 2 4.17 -31.44 -17.64
C ASN A 2 3.55 -30.95 -16.31
N ARG A 3 2.89 -29.77 -16.29
CA ARG A 3 2.38 -29.17 -15.03
C ARG A 3 0.98 -28.63 -15.22
N PRO A 4 -0.06 -29.49 -15.22
CA PRO A 4 -1.45 -29.09 -15.44
C PRO A 4 -1.95 -28.12 -14.33
N ILE A 5 -1.51 -28.32 -13.09
CA ILE A 5 -1.94 -27.51 -11.95
C ILE A 5 -1.51 -26.03 -12.09
N PHE A 6 -0.33 -25.77 -12.64
CA PHE A 6 0.12 -24.40 -12.93
C PHE A 6 -0.75 -23.73 -14.00
N ILE A 7 -1.20 -24.50 -14.99
CA ILE A 7 -2.11 -24.02 -16.04
C ILE A 7 -3.49 -23.68 -15.42
N ILE A 8 -3.99 -24.53 -14.54
CA ILE A 8 -5.23 -24.30 -13.78
C ILE A 8 -5.12 -22.99 -12.96
N LEU A 9 -4.00 -22.78 -12.29
CA LEU A 9 -3.78 -21.52 -11.54
C LEU A 9 -3.84 -20.28 -12.44
N ILE A 10 -3.20 -20.32 -13.60
CA ILE A 10 -3.26 -19.21 -14.57
C ILE A 10 -4.72 -18.96 -14.99
N GLY A 11 -5.45 -19.99 -15.37
CA GLY A 11 -6.85 -19.84 -15.72
C GLY A 11 -7.69 -19.30 -14.57
N TYR A 12 -7.44 -19.78 -13.35
CA TYR A 12 -8.12 -19.31 -12.14
C TYR A 12 -7.93 -17.82 -11.90
N ILE A 13 -6.68 -17.30 -12.03
CA ILE A 13 -6.35 -15.88 -11.92
C ILE A 13 -7.05 -15.08 -13.04
N ILE A 14 -7.02 -15.57 -14.28
CA ILE A 14 -7.70 -14.90 -15.40
C ILE A 14 -9.20 -14.74 -15.10
N GLY A 15 -9.86 -15.78 -14.59
CA GLY A 15 -11.27 -15.74 -14.28
C GLY A 15 -11.64 -14.76 -13.16
N ILE A 16 -10.79 -14.63 -12.14
CA ILE A 16 -10.95 -13.61 -11.07
C ILE A 16 -10.85 -12.20 -11.67
N LEU A 17 -9.77 -11.92 -12.42
CA LEU A 17 -9.55 -10.60 -13.03
C LEU A 17 -10.67 -10.25 -14.01
N TRP A 18 -11.11 -11.20 -14.83
CA TRP A 18 -12.22 -11.01 -15.75
C TRP A 18 -13.52 -10.65 -15.04
N GLY A 19 -13.83 -11.38 -13.96
CA GLY A 19 -15.06 -11.18 -13.19
C GLY A 19 -15.12 -9.84 -12.46
N LEU A 20 -13.97 -9.28 -12.10
CA LEU A 20 -13.91 -8.00 -11.40
C LEU A 20 -13.87 -6.79 -12.33
N TYR A 21 -13.13 -6.88 -13.44
CA TYR A 21 -12.82 -5.69 -14.25
C TYR A 21 -13.55 -5.64 -15.60
N LEU A 22 -14.05 -6.78 -16.10
CA LEU A 22 -14.66 -6.82 -17.41
C LEU A 22 -16.16 -7.09 -17.31
N LYS A 23 -16.96 -6.19 -17.86
CA LYS A 23 -18.44 -6.30 -17.92
C LYS A 23 -18.92 -7.34 -18.95
N ILE A 24 -18.05 -7.72 -19.91
CA ILE A 24 -18.37 -8.68 -20.96
C ILE A 24 -18.35 -10.11 -20.39
N SER A 25 -19.28 -10.97 -20.85
CA SER A 25 -19.28 -12.37 -20.43
C SER A 25 -18.00 -13.09 -20.87
N ILE A 26 -17.32 -13.75 -19.93
CA ILE A 26 -16.13 -14.54 -20.22
C ILE A 26 -16.45 -15.70 -21.19
N VAL A 27 -17.67 -16.21 -21.19
CA VAL A 27 -18.13 -17.26 -22.09
C VAL A 27 -18.03 -16.79 -23.53
N PHE A 28 -18.46 -15.58 -23.84
CA PHE A 28 -18.38 -15.00 -25.18
C PHE A 28 -16.93 -14.93 -25.68
N PHE A 29 -16.00 -14.54 -24.83
CA PHE A 29 -14.57 -14.52 -25.17
C PHE A 29 -14.04 -15.95 -25.50
N TYR A 30 -14.45 -16.96 -24.73
CA TYR A 30 -14.03 -18.34 -25.00
C TYR A 30 -14.67 -18.95 -26.24
N ILE A 31 -15.90 -18.59 -26.54
CA ILE A 31 -16.53 -18.96 -27.83
C ILE A 31 -15.70 -18.46 -29.00
N ILE A 32 -15.27 -17.18 -28.95
CA ILE A 32 -14.40 -16.61 -29.99
C ILE A 32 -13.07 -17.38 -30.07
N LEU A 33 -12.44 -17.69 -28.93
CA LEU A 33 -11.18 -18.46 -28.93
C LEU A 33 -11.37 -19.88 -29.48
N LEU A 34 -12.47 -20.57 -29.17
CA LEU A 34 -12.79 -21.89 -29.73
C LEU A 34 -13.04 -21.83 -31.22
N ILE A 35 -13.74 -20.81 -31.71
CA ILE A 35 -13.94 -20.59 -33.14
C ILE A 35 -12.61 -20.36 -33.83
N LEU A 36 -11.73 -19.50 -33.29
CA LEU A 36 -10.38 -19.25 -33.82
C LEU A 36 -9.54 -20.52 -33.83
N TYR A 37 -9.63 -21.32 -32.76
CA TYR A 37 -8.98 -22.64 -32.68
C TYR A 37 -9.51 -23.60 -33.75
N TYR A 38 -10.84 -23.71 -33.94
CA TYR A 38 -11.45 -24.53 -34.96
C TYR A 38 -11.03 -24.09 -36.38
N ILE A 39 -11.11 -22.81 -36.68
CA ILE A 39 -10.66 -22.24 -37.95
C ILE A 39 -9.17 -22.58 -38.20
N SER A 40 -8.32 -22.57 -37.16
CA SER A 40 -6.89 -22.90 -37.29
C SER A 40 -6.63 -24.34 -37.69
N ASN A 41 -7.62 -25.23 -37.48
CA ASN A 41 -7.56 -26.66 -37.85
C ASN A 41 -8.07 -26.95 -39.27
N ILE A 42 -8.78 -26.02 -39.92
CA ILE A 42 -9.26 -26.19 -41.31
C ILE A 42 -8.05 -26.21 -42.25
N SER A 43 -8.04 -27.17 -43.20
CA SER A 43 -6.93 -27.46 -44.12
C SER A 43 -6.47 -26.21 -44.92
N LYS A 44 -7.42 -25.34 -45.29
CA LYS A 44 -7.20 -24.11 -46.06
C LYS A 44 -6.31 -23.09 -45.32
N PHE A 45 -6.32 -23.08 -43.97
CA PHE A 45 -5.60 -22.17 -43.13
C PHE A 45 -4.33 -22.72 -42.48
N LYS A 46 -4.13 -24.05 -42.58
CA LYS A 46 -2.92 -24.73 -42.01
C LYS A 46 -1.59 -24.20 -42.55
N LYS A 47 -1.57 -23.67 -43.77
CA LYS A 47 -0.34 -23.13 -44.41
C LYS A 47 -0.07 -21.65 -44.01
N LYS A 48 -1.00 -20.90 -43.44
CA LYS A 48 -0.73 -19.51 -43.00
C LYS A 48 0.03 -19.53 -41.66
N LYS A 49 1.21 -18.89 -41.61
CA LYS A 49 2.06 -18.79 -40.41
C LYS A 49 1.32 -18.39 -39.13
N PHE A 50 0.38 -17.43 -39.20
CA PHE A 50 -0.41 -16.96 -38.08
C PHE A 50 -1.24 -18.08 -37.41
N PHE A 51 -1.99 -18.89 -38.20
CA PHE A 51 -2.81 -19.97 -37.65
C PHE A 51 -1.97 -21.17 -37.18
N HIS A 52 -0.79 -21.37 -37.76
CA HIS A 52 0.17 -22.35 -37.27
C HIS A 52 0.70 -21.97 -35.87
N TYR A 53 0.95 -20.69 -35.60
CA TYR A 53 1.34 -20.20 -34.29
C TYR A 53 0.21 -20.34 -33.25
N ILE A 54 -1.05 -20.09 -33.64
CA ILE A 54 -2.22 -20.29 -32.75
C ILE A 54 -2.34 -21.75 -32.35
N LYS A 55 -2.18 -22.69 -33.29
CA LYS A 55 -2.24 -24.13 -32.99
C LYS A 55 -1.12 -24.62 -32.06
N ILE A 56 0.05 -24.03 -32.17
CA ILE A 56 1.22 -24.37 -31.32
C ILE A 56 1.05 -23.80 -29.91
N LEU A 57 0.53 -22.58 -29.82
CA LEU A 57 0.26 -21.92 -28.54
C LEU A 57 -0.87 -22.58 -27.74
N ILE A 58 -1.86 -23.17 -28.43
CA ILE A 58 -3.08 -23.66 -27.81
C ILE A 58 -3.23 -25.15 -28.10
N LYS A 59 -2.55 -25.98 -27.31
CA LYS A 59 -2.93 -27.41 -27.23
C LYS A 59 -4.32 -27.47 -26.61
N PHE A 60 -5.25 -28.21 -27.21
CA PHE A 60 -6.67 -28.35 -26.76
C PHE A 60 -6.78 -28.61 -25.24
N ASN A 61 -5.98 -29.56 -24.73
CA ASN A 61 -5.97 -29.91 -23.30
C ASN A 61 -5.53 -28.73 -22.38
N VAL A 62 -4.66 -27.82 -22.86
CA VAL A 62 -4.23 -26.64 -22.12
C VAL A 62 -5.32 -25.59 -22.12
N LEU A 63 -5.92 -25.37 -23.28
CA LEU A 63 -7.03 -24.42 -23.44
C LEU A 63 -8.24 -24.83 -22.60
N SER A 64 -8.63 -26.12 -22.60
CA SER A 64 -9.74 -26.59 -21.79
C SER A 64 -9.52 -26.42 -20.30
N LEU A 65 -8.29 -26.68 -19.78
CA LEU A 65 -7.97 -26.43 -18.37
C LEU A 65 -8.06 -24.96 -18.00
N ILE A 66 -7.59 -24.05 -18.87
CA ILE A 66 -7.71 -22.61 -18.66
C ILE A 66 -9.18 -22.17 -18.66
N ILE A 67 -9.95 -22.63 -19.62
CA ILE A 67 -11.39 -22.29 -19.75
C ILE A 67 -12.14 -22.75 -18.50
N ILE A 68 -12.02 -24.01 -18.13
CA ILE A 68 -12.77 -24.57 -16.99
C ILE A 68 -12.40 -23.86 -15.70
N SER A 69 -11.10 -23.71 -15.42
CA SER A 69 -10.65 -23.06 -14.17
C SER A 69 -11.03 -21.59 -14.09
N SER A 70 -11.02 -20.87 -15.23
CA SER A 70 -11.43 -19.47 -15.25
C SER A 70 -12.94 -19.27 -15.15
N LEU A 71 -13.74 -20.18 -15.71
CA LEU A 71 -15.19 -20.16 -15.53
C LEU A 71 -15.56 -20.39 -14.05
N ILE A 72 -14.94 -21.38 -13.42
CA ILE A 72 -15.16 -21.67 -11.99
C ILE A 72 -14.81 -20.44 -11.14
N SER A 73 -13.64 -19.87 -11.32
CA SER A 73 -13.22 -18.71 -10.54
C SER A 73 -14.06 -17.45 -10.81
N ASN A 74 -14.52 -17.26 -12.06
CA ASN A 74 -15.42 -16.17 -12.43
C ASN A 74 -16.80 -16.31 -11.74
N ILE A 75 -17.33 -17.52 -11.64
CA ILE A 75 -18.57 -17.78 -10.91
C ILE A 75 -18.37 -17.46 -9.42
N ILE A 76 -17.28 -17.95 -8.82
CA ILE A 76 -17.00 -17.75 -7.39
C ILE A 76 -16.88 -16.26 -7.07
N ILE A 77 -16.10 -15.51 -7.87
CA ILE A 77 -15.92 -14.06 -7.60
C ILE A 77 -17.22 -13.28 -7.79
N LYS A 78 -18.02 -13.59 -8.80
CA LYS A 78 -19.33 -12.95 -8.99
C LYS A 78 -20.29 -13.24 -7.85
N PHE A 79 -20.33 -14.48 -7.37
CA PHE A 79 -21.14 -14.85 -6.20
C PHE A 79 -20.69 -14.07 -4.95
N GLN A 80 -19.40 -14.00 -4.70
CA GLN A 80 -18.88 -13.22 -3.57
C GLN A 80 -19.16 -11.72 -3.74
N THR A 81 -18.96 -11.16 -4.93
CA THR A 81 -19.24 -9.74 -5.19
C THR A 81 -20.71 -9.42 -4.94
N LYS A 82 -21.63 -10.27 -5.41
CA LYS A 82 -23.07 -10.10 -5.14
C LYS A 82 -23.39 -10.16 -3.65
N LYS A 83 -22.70 -11.02 -2.90
CA LYS A 83 -22.85 -11.10 -1.43
C LYS A 83 -22.41 -9.79 -0.74
N TYR A 84 -21.45 -9.05 -1.31
CA TYR A 84 -21.01 -7.75 -0.78
C TYR A 84 -21.95 -6.59 -1.11
N GLN A 85 -22.69 -6.64 -2.22
CA GLN A 85 -23.47 -5.52 -2.72
C GLN A 85 -24.81 -5.30 -2.00
N ASN A 86 -25.33 -6.29 -1.29
CA ASN A 86 -26.70 -6.27 -0.75
C ASN A 86 -26.73 -6.58 0.75
N LEU A 87 -25.75 -6.15 1.53
CA LEU A 87 -25.69 -6.51 2.94
C LEU A 87 -26.66 -5.67 3.78
N TYR A 88 -26.30 -4.42 3.97
CA TYR A 88 -27.02 -3.45 4.80
C TYR A 88 -26.84 -2.06 4.18
N HIS A 89 -27.73 -1.14 4.50
CA HIS A 89 -27.62 0.25 4.08
C HIS A 89 -26.72 1.03 5.03
N ASP A 90 -26.01 2.01 4.51
CA ASP A 90 -25.20 2.90 5.35
C ASP A 90 -26.08 3.68 6.33
N GLY A 91 -25.69 3.71 7.61
CA GLY A 91 -26.50 4.28 8.68
C GLY A 91 -27.60 3.38 9.23
N GLU A 92 -27.81 2.16 8.68
CA GLU A 92 -28.86 1.23 9.16
C GLU A 92 -28.57 0.77 10.59
N GLU A 93 -29.55 0.89 11.46
CA GLU A 93 -29.47 0.35 12.82
C GLU A 93 -29.75 -1.15 12.81
N LEU A 94 -28.77 -1.93 13.28
CA LEU A 94 -28.82 -3.37 13.28
C LEU A 94 -28.89 -3.93 14.68
N LYS A 95 -29.79 -4.89 14.88
CA LYS A 95 -29.83 -5.76 16.05
C LYS A 95 -29.53 -7.19 15.63
N ILE A 96 -28.34 -7.71 15.91
CA ILE A 96 -27.84 -8.99 15.42
C ILE A 96 -27.07 -9.76 16.47
N GLN A 97 -27.05 -11.09 16.33
CA GLN A 97 -26.18 -11.96 17.11
C GLN A 97 -24.87 -12.22 16.36
N VAL A 98 -23.76 -12.10 17.07
CA VAL A 98 -22.42 -12.20 16.52
C VAL A 98 -21.48 -13.01 17.41
N GLU A 99 -20.49 -13.61 16.80
CA GLU A 99 -19.37 -14.29 17.48
C GLU A 99 -18.08 -13.48 17.30
N ILE A 100 -17.32 -13.28 18.35
CA ILE A 100 -15.98 -12.66 18.30
C ILE A 100 -14.98 -13.68 17.77
N ILE A 101 -14.30 -13.36 16.67
CA ILE A 101 -13.35 -14.28 16.00
C ILE A 101 -11.92 -13.77 15.93
N ASN A 102 -11.57 -12.72 16.68
CA ASN A 102 -10.19 -12.27 16.87
C ASN A 102 -10.01 -11.59 18.23
N ASN A 103 -8.76 -11.42 18.64
CA ASN A 103 -8.42 -10.62 19.80
C ASN A 103 -8.65 -9.13 19.56
N LYS A 104 -8.81 -8.37 20.63
CA LYS A 104 -8.98 -6.93 20.58
C LYS A 104 -7.79 -6.28 19.85
N LYS A 105 -8.09 -5.28 19.03
CA LYS A 105 -7.12 -4.28 18.58
C LYS A 105 -7.48 -2.97 19.24
N GLU A 106 -6.65 -2.56 20.18
CA GLU A 106 -6.84 -1.31 20.88
C GLU A 106 -6.69 -0.12 19.93
N LYS A 107 -7.58 0.84 20.05
CA LYS A 107 -7.52 2.17 19.46
C LYS A 107 -7.70 3.17 20.59
N GLN A 108 -7.25 4.38 20.42
CA GLN A 108 -7.21 5.41 21.48
C GLN A 108 -8.51 5.57 22.27
N TYR A 109 -9.68 5.37 21.62
CA TYR A 109 -10.99 5.61 22.22
C TYR A 109 -11.93 4.41 22.18
N TYR A 110 -11.55 3.31 21.52
CA TYR A 110 -12.38 2.12 21.35
C TYR A 110 -11.57 0.89 21.00
N ASN A 111 -12.17 -0.27 21.24
CA ASN A 111 -11.62 -1.57 20.85
C ASN A 111 -12.27 -1.99 19.53
N ARG A 112 -11.47 -2.56 18.63
CA ARG A 112 -11.96 -3.12 17.37
C ARG A 112 -11.88 -4.64 17.38
N TYR A 113 -12.99 -5.28 17.02
CA TYR A 113 -13.12 -6.73 16.92
C TYR A 113 -13.56 -7.15 15.53
N LYS A 114 -13.06 -8.29 15.06
CA LYS A 114 -13.64 -8.96 13.91
C LYS A 114 -14.74 -9.89 14.41
N ILE A 115 -15.94 -9.76 13.86
CA ILE A 115 -17.11 -10.51 14.27
C ILE A 115 -17.66 -11.33 13.11
N LYS A 116 -18.27 -12.47 13.44
CA LYS A 116 -19.02 -13.32 12.52
C LYS A 116 -20.50 -13.19 12.86
N VAL A 117 -21.31 -12.85 11.89
CA VAL A 117 -22.78 -12.74 12.08
C VAL A 117 -23.39 -14.14 12.15
N LEU A 118 -24.15 -14.42 13.21
CA LEU A 118 -24.78 -15.72 13.46
C LEU A 118 -26.28 -15.72 13.14
N SER A 119 -26.97 -14.62 13.44
CA SER A 119 -28.39 -14.44 13.16
C SER A 119 -28.59 -13.37 12.12
N SER A 120 -29.51 -13.53 11.25
CA SER A 120 -30.03 -12.60 10.26
C SER A 120 -29.96 -13.14 8.83
N LYS A 121 -30.53 -12.40 7.89
CA LYS A 121 -30.47 -12.64 6.44
C LYS A 121 -29.02 -12.83 5.91
N HIS A 122 -28.03 -12.31 6.66
CA HIS A 122 -26.62 -12.30 6.25
C HIS A 122 -25.73 -13.17 7.13
N LYS A 123 -26.24 -14.29 7.61
CA LYS A 123 -25.50 -15.31 8.37
C LYS A 123 -24.16 -15.65 7.67
N ASP A 124 -23.13 -15.93 8.47
CA ASP A 124 -21.75 -16.25 8.03
C ASP A 124 -21.04 -15.11 7.28
N THR A 125 -21.47 -13.87 7.48
CA THR A 125 -20.71 -12.68 7.06
C THR A 125 -19.81 -12.17 8.17
N TYR A 126 -18.75 -11.45 7.77
CA TYR A 126 -17.79 -10.90 8.71
C TYR A 126 -17.83 -9.38 8.67
N LEU A 127 -17.88 -8.77 9.85
CA LEU A 127 -17.85 -7.31 10.03
C LEU A 127 -16.72 -6.92 11.00
N TYR A 128 -16.32 -5.66 10.98
CA TYR A 128 -15.62 -5.06 12.10
C TYR A 128 -16.62 -4.42 13.05
N MET A 129 -16.52 -4.74 14.32
CA MET A 129 -17.25 -4.10 15.40
C MET A 129 -16.32 -3.18 16.18
N THR A 130 -16.79 -1.98 16.48
CA THR A 130 -16.13 -1.04 17.40
C THR A 130 -16.97 -0.84 18.64
N THR A 131 -16.36 -0.96 19.82
CA THR A 131 -17.03 -0.77 21.13
C THR A 131 -16.01 -0.36 22.18
N LYS A 132 -16.47 0.25 23.28
CA LYS A 132 -15.60 0.54 24.44
C LYS A 132 -15.39 -0.66 25.35
N LYS A 133 -16.22 -1.71 25.21
CA LYS A 133 -16.14 -2.90 26.08
C LYS A 133 -14.95 -3.78 25.71
N ASN A 134 -14.37 -4.40 26.72
CA ASN A 134 -13.38 -5.48 26.56
C ASN A 134 -14.14 -6.79 26.39
N LEU A 135 -13.88 -7.47 25.27
CA LEU A 135 -14.54 -8.71 24.87
C LEU A 135 -13.48 -9.76 24.55
N GLU A 136 -13.84 -11.03 24.72
CA GLU A 136 -12.92 -12.14 24.49
C GLU A 136 -13.27 -12.92 23.21
N TYR A 137 -12.29 -13.63 22.69
CA TYR A 137 -12.47 -14.52 21.54
C TYR A 137 -13.51 -15.61 21.85
N GLY A 138 -14.41 -15.89 20.91
CA GLY A 138 -15.45 -16.92 21.02
C GLY A 138 -16.70 -16.46 21.76
N GLU A 139 -16.75 -15.25 22.32
CA GLU A 139 -17.98 -14.74 22.91
C GLU A 139 -19.06 -14.57 21.84
N ILE A 140 -20.26 -15.07 22.12
CA ILE A 140 -21.47 -14.86 21.36
C ILE A 140 -22.24 -13.72 22.03
N LEU A 141 -22.51 -12.68 21.24
CA LEU A 141 -23.08 -11.44 21.71
C LEU A 141 -24.34 -11.09 20.91
N GLU A 142 -25.32 -10.51 21.57
CA GLU A 142 -26.36 -9.69 20.94
C GLU A 142 -25.88 -8.25 20.93
N ILE A 143 -25.81 -7.65 19.77
CA ILE A 143 -25.35 -6.28 19.59
C ILE A 143 -26.42 -5.44 18.88
N GLN A 144 -26.52 -4.17 19.29
CA GLN A 144 -27.31 -3.14 18.61
C GLN A 144 -26.40 -1.95 18.30
N GLY A 145 -26.48 -1.45 17.07
CA GLY A 145 -25.64 -0.34 16.63
C GLY A 145 -25.76 -0.04 15.14
N ASN A 146 -25.11 1.04 14.72
CA ASN A 146 -25.21 1.55 13.36
C ASN A 146 -24.16 0.91 12.44
N PHE A 147 -24.62 0.42 11.29
CA PHE A 147 -23.77 -0.09 10.24
C PHE A 147 -23.18 1.07 9.43
N SER A 148 -21.91 0.91 9.05
CA SER A 148 -21.25 1.85 8.15
C SER A 148 -20.56 1.11 7.02
N GLU A 149 -20.81 1.55 5.79
CA GLU A 149 -20.15 1.02 4.62
C GLU A 149 -18.69 1.53 4.59
N PRO A 150 -17.70 0.65 4.29
CA PRO A 150 -16.31 1.08 4.19
C PRO A 150 -16.09 2.07 3.04
N SER A 151 -15.32 3.12 3.29
CA SER A 151 -15.03 4.16 2.30
C SER A 151 -14.25 3.61 1.09
N GLU A 152 -14.59 4.13 -0.09
CA GLU A 152 -13.81 3.95 -1.31
C GLU A 152 -12.63 4.92 -1.39
N ALA A 153 -11.78 4.78 -2.41
CA ALA A 153 -10.67 5.71 -2.60
C ALA A 153 -11.18 7.13 -2.94
N ARG A 154 -10.93 8.08 -2.06
CA ARG A 154 -11.42 9.46 -2.17
C ARG A 154 -10.48 10.36 -2.99
N ASN A 155 -9.21 9.95 -3.18
CA ASN A 155 -8.21 10.63 -4.00
C ASN A 155 -7.77 9.77 -5.19
N TYR A 156 -7.12 10.40 -6.18
CA TYR A 156 -6.52 9.71 -7.33
C TYR A 156 -5.52 8.64 -6.89
N LYS A 157 -5.80 7.37 -7.26
CA LYS A 157 -5.03 6.19 -6.82
C LYS A 157 -4.82 6.14 -5.29
N GLY A 158 -5.71 6.77 -4.52
CA GLY A 158 -5.70 6.73 -3.07
C GLY A 158 -5.98 5.33 -2.51
N PHE A 159 -5.77 5.17 -1.21
CA PHE A 159 -6.05 3.92 -0.53
C PHE A 159 -7.55 3.62 -0.53
N ASN A 160 -7.93 2.45 -1.05
CA ASN A 160 -9.32 1.98 -1.05
C ASN A 160 -9.55 1.04 0.14
N TYR A 161 -10.15 1.57 1.21
CA TYR A 161 -10.39 0.81 2.43
C TYR A 161 -11.40 -0.32 2.21
N LYS A 162 -12.44 -0.11 1.39
CA LYS A 162 -13.44 -1.10 1.03
C LYS A 162 -12.81 -2.31 0.33
N GLU A 163 -11.91 -2.09 -0.63
CA GLU A 163 -11.19 -3.18 -1.30
C GLU A 163 -10.21 -3.89 -0.37
N TYR A 164 -9.53 -3.16 0.50
CA TYR A 164 -8.67 -3.75 1.52
C TYR A 164 -9.46 -4.68 2.45
N LEU A 165 -10.62 -4.26 2.93
CA LEU A 165 -11.47 -5.08 3.79
C LEU A 165 -11.98 -6.35 3.07
N LYS A 166 -12.26 -6.29 1.77
CA LYS A 166 -12.59 -7.49 0.97
C LYS A 166 -11.48 -8.55 1.03
N THR A 167 -10.20 -8.15 1.05
CA THR A 167 -9.10 -9.11 1.21
C THR A 167 -9.12 -9.82 2.56
N LEU A 168 -9.69 -9.20 3.59
CA LEU A 168 -9.89 -9.77 4.93
C LEU A 168 -11.24 -10.49 5.09
N LYS A 169 -12.06 -10.57 4.03
CA LYS A 169 -13.46 -11.02 4.05
C LYS A 169 -14.36 -10.18 4.96
N ILE A 170 -14.07 -8.92 5.14
CA ILE A 170 -14.87 -8.01 5.95
C ILE A 170 -15.74 -7.17 5.04
N TYR A 171 -17.02 -7.09 5.36
CA TYR A 171 -18.04 -6.52 4.50
C TYR A 171 -18.47 -5.13 4.92
N GLY A 172 -18.24 -4.76 6.17
CA GLY A 172 -18.61 -3.47 6.71
C GLY A 172 -18.11 -3.28 8.13
N THR A 173 -18.48 -2.15 8.71
CA THR A 173 -18.17 -1.82 10.10
C THR A 173 -19.45 -1.54 10.85
N ILE A 174 -19.52 -1.91 12.13
CA ILE A 174 -20.64 -1.60 13.02
C ILE A 174 -20.12 -0.92 14.29
N ARG A 175 -20.71 0.19 14.67
CA ARG A 175 -20.46 0.84 15.95
C ARG A 175 -21.50 0.32 16.93
N ALA A 176 -21.08 -0.63 17.79
CA ALA A 176 -21.97 -1.23 18.77
C ALA A 176 -22.17 -0.27 19.97
N GLU A 177 -23.41 0.16 20.16
CA GLU A 177 -23.85 0.99 21.28
C GLU A 177 -24.25 0.13 22.46
N GLN A 178 -25.00 -0.94 22.18
CA GLN A 178 -25.37 -1.93 23.18
C GLN A 178 -24.74 -3.28 22.86
N VAL A 179 -24.22 -3.93 23.87
CA VAL A 179 -23.56 -5.25 23.76
C VAL A 179 -23.98 -6.08 24.96
N LYS A 180 -24.66 -7.19 24.73
CA LYS A 180 -25.10 -8.19 25.71
C LYS A 180 -24.47 -9.53 25.38
N LYS A 181 -23.77 -10.12 26.34
CA LYS A 181 -23.20 -11.46 26.22
C LYS A 181 -24.31 -12.50 26.38
N ILE A 182 -24.34 -13.48 25.47
CA ILE A 182 -25.31 -14.59 25.47
C ILE A 182 -24.60 -15.87 25.88
N ASP A 183 -23.47 -16.22 25.21
CA ASP A 183 -22.79 -17.50 25.37
C ASP A 183 -21.32 -17.40 24.96
N VAL A 184 -20.57 -18.51 25.01
CA VAL A 184 -19.18 -18.61 24.54
C VAL A 184 -18.99 -19.88 23.73
N HIS A 185 -18.62 -19.73 22.47
CA HIS A 185 -18.31 -20.85 21.58
C HIS A 185 -16.89 -21.37 21.83
N LYS A 186 -16.80 -22.57 22.43
CA LYS A 186 -15.53 -23.23 22.80
C LYS A 186 -15.10 -24.25 21.73
N GLY A 187 -14.84 -23.79 20.49
CA GLY A 187 -14.28 -24.61 19.42
C GLY A 187 -12.75 -24.74 19.48
N ILE A 188 -12.15 -25.48 18.55
CA ILE A 188 -10.69 -25.68 18.46
C ILE A 188 -9.95 -24.33 18.37
N LEU A 189 -10.47 -23.35 17.66
CA LEU A 189 -9.86 -22.03 17.52
C LEU A 189 -9.91 -21.20 18.81
N TYR A 190 -10.91 -21.42 19.67
CA TYR A 190 -10.95 -20.84 21.00
C TYR A 190 -9.76 -21.29 21.85
N TYR A 191 -9.47 -22.61 21.87
CA TYR A 191 -8.34 -23.15 22.61
C TYR A 191 -7.00 -22.73 22.01
N ALA A 192 -6.88 -22.66 20.67
CA ALA A 192 -5.70 -22.16 20.00
C ALA A 192 -5.43 -20.68 20.37
N ASN A 193 -6.47 -19.84 20.40
CA ASN A 193 -6.37 -18.46 20.84
C ASN A 193 -6.01 -18.34 22.32
N LYS A 194 -6.60 -19.16 23.19
CA LYS A 194 -6.24 -19.20 24.61
C LYS A 194 -4.76 -19.58 24.81
N LEU A 195 -4.27 -20.51 24.00
CA LEU A 195 -2.83 -20.88 24.01
C LEU A 195 -1.97 -19.70 23.51
N HIS A 196 -2.37 -19.01 22.45
CA HIS A 196 -1.69 -17.79 21.97
C HIS A 196 -1.57 -16.73 23.08
N LEU A 197 -2.66 -16.44 23.78
CA LEU A 197 -2.67 -15.46 24.88
C LEU A 197 -1.80 -15.91 26.06
N LYS A 198 -1.79 -17.20 26.37
CA LYS A 198 -0.92 -17.73 27.43
C LYS A 198 0.57 -17.68 27.05
N ILE A 199 0.89 -17.93 25.77
CA ILE A 199 2.27 -17.74 25.28
C ILE A 199 2.66 -16.27 25.41
N LYS A 200 1.78 -15.35 25.00
CA LYS A 200 2.01 -13.90 25.12
C LYS A 200 2.28 -13.49 26.57
N ASP A 201 1.43 -13.87 27.52
CA ASP A 201 1.60 -13.62 28.97
C ASP A 201 2.95 -14.16 29.49
N ASN A 202 3.34 -15.36 29.05
CA ASN A 202 4.65 -15.93 29.40
C ASN A 202 5.81 -15.10 28.82
N LEU A 203 5.69 -14.60 27.58
CA LEU A 203 6.71 -13.74 26.96
C LEU A 203 6.80 -12.38 27.67
N GLU A 204 5.69 -11.80 28.08
CA GLU A 204 5.66 -10.57 28.89
C GLU A 204 6.39 -10.71 30.23
N LYS A 205 6.34 -11.89 30.83
CA LYS A 205 7.05 -12.20 32.10
C LYS A 205 8.53 -12.48 31.90
N THR A 206 8.98 -12.84 30.70
CA THR A 206 10.36 -13.27 30.43
C THR A 206 11.21 -12.26 29.67
N TYR A 207 10.60 -11.35 28.94
CA TYR A 207 11.27 -10.32 28.15
C TYR A 207 10.88 -8.90 28.61
N ASN A 208 11.73 -7.92 28.33
CA ASN A 208 11.43 -6.52 28.59
C ASN A 208 10.47 -5.93 27.53
N SER A 209 9.92 -4.75 27.84
CA SER A 209 8.95 -4.04 26.98
C SER A 209 9.44 -3.75 25.54
N ASN A 210 10.75 -3.61 25.33
CA ASN A 210 11.32 -3.29 24.02
C ASN A 210 11.56 -4.53 23.14
N THR A 211 11.85 -5.67 23.75
CA THR A 211 12.20 -6.91 23.01
C THR A 211 11.01 -7.85 22.89
N MET A 212 10.09 -7.88 23.84
CA MET A 212 8.90 -8.73 23.81
C MET A 212 8.05 -8.57 22.55
N PRO A 213 7.72 -7.34 22.08
CA PRO A 213 6.93 -7.18 20.85
C PRO A 213 7.62 -7.76 19.60
N ILE A 214 8.97 -7.67 19.54
CA ILE A 214 9.75 -8.22 18.42
C ILE A 214 9.69 -9.76 18.45
N VAL A 215 9.88 -10.37 19.63
CA VAL A 215 9.78 -11.84 19.80
C VAL A 215 8.39 -12.34 19.42
N LEU A 216 7.34 -11.66 19.90
CA LEU A 216 5.95 -11.98 19.59
C LEU A 216 5.68 -11.90 18.08
N GLY A 217 6.18 -10.84 17.43
CA GLY A 217 6.11 -10.68 15.99
C GLY A 217 6.81 -11.79 15.23
N VAL A 218 8.05 -12.11 15.59
CA VAL A 218 8.85 -13.14 14.92
C VAL A 218 8.27 -14.55 15.13
N LEU A 219 7.90 -14.91 16.35
CA LEU A 219 7.47 -16.29 16.65
C LEU A 219 6.00 -16.55 16.32
N LEU A 220 5.11 -15.58 16.57
CA LEU A 220 3.66 -15.77 16.40
C LEU A 220 3.05 -14.90 15.28
N GLY A 221 3.82 -13.97 14.72
CA GLY A 221 3.33 -13.05 13.69
C GLY A 221 2.41 -11.94 14.23
N ASP A 222 2.32 -11.79 15.52
CA ASP A 222 1.56 -10.72 16.15
C ASP A 222 2.43 -9.47 16.31
N THR A 223 2.16 -8.48 15.47
CA THR A 223 2.89 -7.21 15.43
C THR A 223 2.11 -6.06 16.05
N SER A 224 1.05 -6.36 16.82
CA SER A 224 0.15 -5.34 17.35
C SER A 224 0.83 -4.40 18.36
N GLU A 225 1.82 -4.88 19.08
CA GLU A 225 2.53 -4.14 20.14
C GLU A 225 3.85 -3.51 19.68
N ILE A 226 4.25 -3.74 18.43
CA ILE A 226 5.45 -3.11 17.89
C ILE A 226 5.15 -1.62 17.67
N ASP A 227 5.96 -0.76 18.29
CA ASP A 227 5.87 0.68 18.09
C ASP A 227 6.15 1.10 16.65
N GLU A 228 5.69 2.29 16.27
CA GLU A 228 5.75 2.76 14.90
C GLU A 228 7.20 3.02 14.44
N GLU A 229 8.07 3.49 15.33
CA GLU A 229 9.48 3.75 15.03
C GLU A 229 10.20 2.44 14.69
N THR A 230 10.08 1.42 15.53
CA THR A 230 10.63 0.08 15.27
C THR A 230 10.08 -0.50 13.96
N ARG A 231 8.78 -0.36 13.71
CA ARG A 231 8.15 -0.83 12.47
C ARG A 231 8.72 -0.13 11.23
N GLU A 232 8.97 1.18 11.32
CA GLU A 232 9.62 1.93 10.25
C GLU A 232 11.06 1.50 10.03
N ASP A 233 11.85 1.32 11.07
CA ASP A 233 13.23 0.85 11.00
C ASP A 233 13.31 -0.49 10.26
N PHE A 234 12.45 -1.46 10.61
CA PHE A 234 12.37 -2.74 9.92
C PHE A 234 11.93 -2.60 8.45
N SER A 235 11.05 -1.65 8.15
CA SER A 235 10.60 -1.39 6.79
C SER A 235 11.70 -0.76 5.94
N GLN A 236 12.34 0.28 6.43
CA GLN A 236 13.39 1.02 5.71
C GLN A 236 14.65 0.18 5.50
N SER A 237 14.97 -0.71 6.44
CA SER A 237 16.06 -1.68 6.32
C SER A 237 15.72 -2.90 5.47
N SER A 238 14.50 -2.98 4.89
CA SER A 238 14.00 -4.09 4.06
C SER A 238 13.89 -5.46 4.76
N ILE A 239 13.75 -5.49 6.08
CA ILE A 239 13.61 -6.72 6.88
C ILE A 239 12.25 -6.86 7.56
N SER A 240 11.23 -6.07 7.19
CA SER A 240 9.86 -6.19 7.74
C SER A 240 9.27 -7.60 7.61
N HIS A 241 9.71 -8.38 6.62
CA HIS A 241 9.24 -9.75 6.41
C HIS A 241 9.63 -10.71 7.54
N VAL A 242 10.60 -10.33 8.39
CA VAL A 242 11.04 -11.10 9.56
C VAL A 242 10.03 -10.99 10.71
N LEU A 243 9.36 -9.84 10.83
CA LEU A 243 8.29 -9.63 11.82
C LEU A 243 7.00 -10.36 11.46
N ALA A 244 6.90 -10.86 10.25
CA ALA A 244 5.79 -11.71 9.82
C ALA A 244 6.26 -13.15 9.69
N VAL A 245 5.50 -14.09 10.24
CA VAL A 245 5.84 -15.50 10.08
C VAL A 245 5.93 -15.87 8.61
N SER A 246 7.10 -16.37 8.21
CA SER A 246 7.45 -16.69 6.83
C SER A 246 7.68 -18.20 6.61
N GLY A 247 7.91 -18.59 5.37
CA GLY A 247 8.30 -19.98 5.03
C GLY A 247 9.56 -20.45 5.74
N LEU A 248 10.49 -19.53 6.04
CA LEU A 248 11.71 -19.83 6.76
C LEU A 248 11.44 -20.26 8.21
N HIS A 249 10.53 -19.56 8.88
CA HIS A 249 10.09 -19.93 10.24
C HIS A 249 9.47 -21.33 10.25
N VAL A 250 8.58 -21.62 9.30
CA VAL A 250 7.99 -22.96 9.17
C VAL A 250 9.05 -24.03 8.90
N SER A 251 10.09 -23.71 8.13
CA SER A 251 11.21 -24.64 7.87
C SER A 251 12.01 -24.97 9.15
N TYR A 252 12.22 -23.99 10.04
CA TYR A 252 12.87 -24.25 11.34
C TYR A 252 12.00 -25.09 12.29
N ILE A 253 10.68 -24.90 12.25
CA ILE A 253 9.73 -25.73 13.01
C ILE A 253 9.78 -27.16 12.52
N ILE A 254 9.79 -27.39 11.21
CA ILE A 254 9.94 -28.72 10.61
C ILE A 254 11.26 -29.34 11.05
N TYR A 255 12.36 -28.62 10.92
CA TYR A 255 13.69 -29.09 11.33
C TYR A 255 13.72 -29.52 12.80
N LEU A 256 13.18 -28.70 13.71
CA LEU A 256 13.12 -29.00 15.13
C LEU A 256 12.23 -30.22 15.40
N SER A 257 11.06 -30.28 14.77
CA SER A 257 10.14 -31.43 14.89
C SER A 257 10.78 -32.72 14.37
N GLU A 258 11.42 -32.69 13.20
CA GLU A 258 12.10 -33.83 12.62
C GLU A 258 13.20 -34.37 13.54
N LYS A 259 14.07 -33.48 14.03
CA LYS A 259 15.16 -33.86 14.93
C LYS A 259 14.67 -34.45 16.27
N SER A 260 13.55 -33.93 16.77
CA SER A 260 12.98 -34.39 18.04
C SER A 260 12.20 -35.72 17.90
N THR A 261 11.63 -36.02 16.75
CA THR A 261 10.70 -37.14 16.60
C THR A 261 11.25 -38.32 15.80
N GLN A 262 12.19 -38.07 14.85
CA GLN A 262 12.69 -39.09 13.93
C GLN A 262 13.40 -40.25 14.64
N GLY A 263 14.20 -39.97 15.67
CA GLY A 263 14.93 -40.95 16.45
C GLY A 263 14.01 -41.86 17.26
N ILE A 264 12.85 -41.34 17.70
CA ILE A 264 11.90 -42.06 18.57
C ILE A 264 10.87 -42.84 17.72
N PHE A 265 10.28 -42.20 16.71
CA PHE A 265 9.12 -42.73 15.99
C PHE A 265 9.43 -43.21 14.56
N GLY A 266 10.67 -43.01 14.10
CA GLY A 266 11.09 -43.28 12.72
C GLY A 266 10.54 -42.26 11.71
N GLN A 267 11.08 -42.29 10.50
CA GLN A 267 10.85 -41.21 9.48
C GLN A 267 9.38 -41.02 9.09
N ARG A 268 8.61 -42.10 8.89
CA ARG A 268 7.20 -42.01 8.41
C ARG A 268 6.27 -41.39 9.45
N LYS A 269 6.36 -41.87 10.70
CA LYS A 269 5.52 -41.33 11.80
C LYS A 269 5.93 -39.90 12.13
N SER A 270 7.24 -39.56 12.04
CA SER A 270 7.75 -38.20 12.20
C SER A 270 7.06 -37.24 11.22
N ARG A 271 6.91 -37.60 9.93
CA ARG A 271 6.23 -36.74 8.94
C ARG A 271 4.74 -36.49 9.25
N ILE A 272 4.06 -37.46 9.86
CA ILE A 272 2.67 -37.28 10.31
C ILE A 272 2.62 -36.30 11.50
N ILE A 273 3.53 -36.45 12.46
CA ILE A 273 3.62 -35.56 13.63
C ILE A 273 3.95 -34.13 13.18
N GLU A 274 4.87 -33.98 12.22
CA GLU A 274 5.19 -32.68 11.62
C GLU A 274 3.96 -31.98 11.04
N ILE A 275 3.14 -32.71 10.27
CA ILE A 275 1.88 -32.16 9.72
C ILE A 275 0.98 -31.68 10.86
N LEU A 276 0.81 -32.44 11.93
CA LEU A 276 -0.03 -32.07 13.08
C LEU A 276 0.52 -30.79 13.77
N ILE A 277 1.83 -30.74 14.03
CA ILE A 277 2.49 -29.57 14.63
C ILE A 277 2.28 -28.32 13.76
N LEU A 278 2.40 -28.45 12.45
CA LEU A 278 2.20 -27.34 11.52
C LEU A 278 0.77 -26.80 11.54
N PHE A 279 -0.25 -27.66 11.61
CA PHE A 279 -1.64 -27.25 11.74
C PHE A 279 -1.93 -26.57 13.08
N ILE A 280 -1.35 -27.04 14.18
CA ILE A 280 -1.45 -26.43 15.49
C ILE A 280 -0.80 -25.03 15.44
N TYR A 281 0.41 -24.93 14.89
CA TYR A 281 1.11 -23.66 14.75
C TYR A 281 0.33 -22.65 13.89
N MET A 282 -0.25 -23.11 12.79
CA MET A 282 -1.12 -22.30 11.93
C MET A 282 -2.33 -21.73 12.70
N ALA A 283 -2.93 -22.54 13.57
CA ALA A 283 -4.06 -22.12 14.39
C ALA A 283 -3.64 -21.07 15.46
N ILE A 284 -2.48 -21.27 16.12
CA ILE A 284 -1.94 -20.34 17.11
C ILE A 284 -1.58 -19.00 16.47
N THR A 285 -1.05 -19.00 15.25
CA THR A 285 -0.64 -17.78 14.52
C THR A 285 -1.80 -17.06 13.80
N GLY A 286 -3.05 -17.52 13.98
CA GLY A 286 -4.24 -16.84 13.45
C GLY A 286 -4.44 -16.91 11.93
N PHE A 287 -3.95 -17.96 11.26
CA PHE A 287 -4.18 -18.21 9.83
C PHE A 287 -3.72 -17.09 8.89
N SER A 288 -2.56 -16.50 9.16
CA SER A 288 -2.00 -15.53 8.21
C SER A 288 -1.71 -16.18 6.84
N ILE A 289 -1.89 -15.44 5.74
CA ILE A 289 -1.74 -15.95 4.36
C ILE A 289 -0.35 -16.58 4.15
N SER A 290 0.70 -15.98 4.72
CA SER A 290 2.06 -16.48 4.63
C SER A 290 2.24 -17.83 5.31
N VAL A 291 1.65 -17.99 6.51
CA VAL A 291 1.66 -19.26 7.26
C VAL A 291 0.84 -20.32 6.54
N ILE A 292 -0.39 -20.00 6.12
CA ILE A 292 -1.25 -20.95 5.37
C ILE A 292 -0.50 -21.49 4.15
N ARG A 293 0.11 -20.61 3.34
CA ARG A 293 0.91 -21.03 2.18
C ARG A 293 2.01 -22.01 2.58
N SER A 294 2.79 -21.64 3.59
CA SER A 294 3.96 -22.41 4.00
C SER A 294 3.58 -23.76 4.58
N VAL A 295 2.51 -23.81 5.38
CA VAL A 295 1.97 -25.05 5.93
C VAL A 295 1.42 -25.97 4.83
N ILE A 296 0.65 -25.43 3.86
CA ILE A 296 0.17 -26.24 2.71
C ILE A 296 1.36 -26.81 1.94
N MET A 297 2.37 -26.00 1.60
CA MET A 297 3.53 -26.47 0.85
C MET A 297 4.31 -27.53 1.61
N ALA A 298 4.52 -27.34 2.93
CA ALA A 298 5.19 -28.31 3.78
C ALA A 298 4.39 -29.62 3.91
N THR A 299 3.07 -29.53 4.10
CA THR A 299 2.18 -30.68 4.15
C THR A 299 2.25 -31.48 2.84
N LEU A 300 2.25 -30.80 1.67
CA LEU A 300 2.40 -31.47 0.35
C LEU A 300 3.77 -32.15 0.24
N MET A 301 4.83 -31.58 0.78
CA MET A 301 6.19 -32.22 0.81
C MET A 301 6.18 -33.46 1.69
N CYS A 302 5.65 -33.37 2.91
CA CYS A 302 5.55 -34.50 3.83
C CYS A 302 4.66 -35.61 3.24
N THR A 303 3.52 -35.26 2.65
CA THR A 303 2.61 -36.21 1.99
C THR A 303 3.28 -36.88 0.79
N ALA A 304 4.03 -36.14 -0.03
CA ALA A 304 4.79 -36.72 -1.16
C ALA A 304 5.78 -37.79 -0.69
N PHE A 305 6.47 -37.51 0.44
CA PHE A 305 7.36 -38.49 1.07
C PHE A 305 6.59 -39.76 1.52
N LEU A 306 5.46 -39.57 2.20
CA LEU A 306 4.62 -40.67 2.72
C LEU A 306 4.11 -41.61 1.61
N VAL A 307 3.79 -41.06 0.43
CA VAL A 307 3.30 -41.80 -0.74
C VAL A 307 4.40 -42.16 -1.75
N TYR A 308 5.68 -42.03 -1.37
CA TYR A 308 6.85 -42.31 -2.22
C TYR A 308 6.86 -41.58 -3.57
N ARG A 309 6.35 -40.33 -3.61
CA ARG A 309 6.36 -39.47 -4.80
C ARG A 309 7.35 -38.32 -4.65
N LYS A 310 7.96 -37.92 -5.75
CA LYS A 310 8.80 -36.71 -5.76
C LYS A 310 7.92 -35.47 -5.69
N SER A 311 8.25 -34.57 -4.78
CA SER A 311 7.60 -33.26 -4.65
C SER A 311 8.08 -32.33 -5.78
N ASP A 312 7.11 -31.63 -6.44
CA ASP A 312 7.42 -30.58 -7.43
C ASP A 312 7.04 -29.23 -6.85
N THR A 313 8.03 -28.38 -6.64
CA THR A 313 7.88 -27.07 -5.98
C THR A 313 6.87 -26.17 -6.70
N LEU A 314 6.85 -26.16 -8.05
CA LEU A 314 5.91 -25.30 -8.80
C LEU A 314 4.48 -25.79 -8.66
N ASN A 315 4.26 -27.12 -8.63
CA ASN A 315 2.93 -27.67 -8.35
C ASN A 315 2.48 -27.33 -6.93
N ASN A 316 3.38 -27.42 -5.94
CA ASN A 316 3.07 -27.07 -4.55
C ASN A 316 2.71 -25.58 -4.40
N ILE A 317 3.45 -24.68 -5.05
CA ILE A 317 3.14 -23.26 -5.12
C ILE A 317 1.75 -23.05 -5.74
N SER A 318 1.48 -23.73 -6.85
CA SER A 318 0.21 -23.59 -7.57
C SER A 318 -0.98 -24.09 -6.77
N ILE A 319 -0.86 -25.25 -6.10
CA ILE A 319 -1.91 -25.80 -5.24
C ILE A 319 -2.20 -24.84 -4.07
N SER A 320 -1.15 -24.38 -3.39
CA SER A 320 -1.32 -23.46 -2.27
C SER A 320 -1.98 -22.14 -2.70
N ALA A 321 -1.63 -21.61 -3.87
CA ALA A 321 -2.26 -20.41 -4.43
C ALA A 321 -3.75 -20.64 -4.75
N ILE A 322 -4.09 -21.75 -5.40
CA ILE A 322 -5.48 -22.10 -5.74
C ILE A 322 -6.31 -22.22 -4.47
N ILE A 323 -5.82 -22.93 -3.43
CA ILE A 323 -6.54 -23.07 -2.16
C ILE A 323 -6.80 -21.71 -1.51
N ILE A 324 -5.79 -20.84 -1.41
CA ILE A 324 -5.93 -19.51 -0.80
C ILE A 324 -6.89 -18.63 -1.61
N LEU A 325 -6.82 -18.67 -2.94
CA LEU A 325 -7.71 -17.91 -3.81
C LEU A 325 -9.13 -18.49 -3.85
N PHE A 326 -9.29 -19.80 -3.65
CA PHE A 326 -10.59 -20.43 -3.48
C PHE A 326 -11.26 -20.00 -2.17
N MET A 327 -10.48 -19.93 -1.08
CA MET A 327 -10.97 -19.43 0.21
C MET A 327 -11.42 -17.96 0.11
N ASN A 328 -10.65 -17.12 -0.58
CA ASN A 328 -11.00 -15.72 -0.83
C ASN A 328 -10.31 -15.21 -2.12
N PRO A 329 -11.01 -15.04 -3.24
CA PRO A 329 -10.44 -14.53 -4.48
C PRO A 329 -9.81 -13.13 -4.36
N TYR A 330 -10.29 -12.28 -3.46
CA TYR A 330 -9.74 -10.96 -3.20
C TYR A 330 -8.32 -11.02 -2.61
N ASN A 331 -7.87 -12.17 -2.09
CA ASN A 331 -6.49 -12.35 -1.65
C ASN A 331 -5.46 -12.07 -2.75
N LEU A 332 -5.84 -12.19 -4.03
CA LEU A 332 -4.99 -11.82 -5.16
C LEU A 332 -4.44 -10.38 -5.05
N PHE A 333 -5.21 -9.49 -4.42
CA PHE A 333 -4.86 -8.07 -4.24
C PHE A 333 -4.24 -7.78 -2.86
N SER A 334 -4.20 -8.76 -1.96
CA SER A 334 -3.55 -8.59 -0.66
C SER A 334 -2.03 -8.51 -0.80
N THR A 335 -1.42 -7.57 -0.07
CA THR A 335 0.05 -7.42 -0.05
C THR A 335 0.74 -8.69 0.42
N SER A 336 0.18 -9.37 1.43
CA SER A 336 0.72 -10.61 1.97
C SER A 336 0.77 -11.73 0.91
N PHE A 337 -0.29 -11.90 0.11
CA PHE A 337 -0.30 -12.86 -1.00
C PHE A 337 0.75 -12.48 -2.06
N GLN A 338 0.74 -11.22 -2.51
CA GLN A 338 1.65 -10.75 -3.55
C GLN A 338 3.13 -10.92 -3.16
N PHE A 339 3.52 -10.49 -1.96
CA PHE A 339 4.90 -10.62 -1.49
C PHE A 339 5.31 -12.07 -1.34
N THR A 340 4.47 -12.88 -0.72
CA THR A 340 4.84 -14.26 -0.41
C THR A 340 4.98 -15.13 -1.68
N TYR A 341 4.13 -14.94 -2.68
CA TYR A 341 4.22 -15.66 -3.96
C TYR A 341 5.31 -15.09 -4.88
N ALA A 342 5.42 -13.76 -5.00
CA ALA A 342 6.49 -13.14 -5.77
C ALA A 342 7.88 -13.52 -5.24
N GLY A 343 8.09 -13.44 -3.91
CA GLY A 343 9.36 -13.83 -3.29
C GLY A 343 9.70 -15.31 -3.54
N THR A 344 8.73 -16.22 -3.35
CA THR A 344 8.95 -17.66 -3.58
C THR A 344 9.25 -17.97 -5.05
N ILE A 345 8.51 -17.38 -5.99
CA ILE A 345 8.75 -17.50 -7.42
C ILE A 345 10.14 -16.95 -7.76
N GLY A 346 10.51 -15.81 -7.16
CA GLY A 346 11.83 -15.22 -7.29
C GLY A 346 12.93 -16.20 -6.94
N VAL A 347 12.88 -16.75 -5.74
CA VAL A 347 13.87 -17.72 -5.26
C VAL A 347 13.93 -18.97 -6.15
N VAL A 348 12.77 -19.56 -6.47
CA VAL A 348 12.74 -20.82 -7.24
C VAL A 348 13.28 -20.66 -8.66
N PHE A 349 13.01 -19.56 -9.34
CA PHE A 349 13.34 -19.38 -10.74
C PHE A 349 14.61 -18.55 -10.99
N PHE A 350 14.89 -17.58 -10.11
CA PHE A 350 15.98 -16.63 -10.34
C PHE A 350 17.24 -16.94 -9.55
N ARG A 351 17.15 -17.62 -8.40
CA ARG A 351 18.33 -18.00 -7.63
C ARG A 351 19.42 -18.66 -8.51
N PRO A 352 19.12 -19.68 -9.35
CA PRO A 352 20.15 -20.30 -10.18
C PRO A 352 20.81 -19.35 -11.21
N ILE A 353 20.05 -18.33 -11.66
CA ILE A 353 20.56 -17.32 -12.61
C ILE A 353 21.51 -16.37 -11.90
N VAL A 354 21.16 -15.94 -10.70
CA VAL A 354 21.96 -15.03 -9.88
C VAL A 354 23.23 -15.74 -9.41
N GLU A 355 23.13 -16.98 -8.97
CA GLU A 355 24.30 -17.82 -8.62
C GLU A 355 25.27 -17.96 -9.79
N ASP A 356 24.77 -18.34 -10.98
CA ASP A 356 25.60 -18.41 -12.19
C ASP A 356 26.21 -17.04 -12.52
N PHE A 357 25.48 -15.95 -12.32
CA PHE A 357 26.02 -14.61 -12.57
C PHE A 357 27.12 -14.26 -11.58
N ILE A 358 26.94 -14.51 -10.28
CA ILE A 358 27.95 -14.26 -9.24
C ILE A 358 29.19 -15.10 -9.51
N MET A 359 29.05 -16.41 -9.75
CA MET A 359 30.19 -17.31 -9.99
C MET A 359 30.96 -16.96 -11.26
N ASN A 360 30.31 -16.38 -12.28
CA ASN A 360 30.90 -16.08 -13.58
C ASN A 360 31.17 -14.58 -13.78
N ILE A 361 31.38 -13.80 -12.73
CA ILE A 361 31.79 -12.39 -12.85
C ILE A 361 33.13 -12.31 -13.63
N LYS A 362 33.13 -11.49 -14.67
CA LYS A 362 34.30 -11.30 -15.53
C LYS A 362 35.31 -10.41 -14.83
N ILE A 363 36.33 -11.01 -14.26
CA ILE A 363 37.50 -10.32 -13.70
C ILE A 363 38.61 -10.38 -14.77
N LYS A 364 39.19 -9.23 -15.09
CA LYS A 364 40.21 -9.11 -16.14
C LYS A 364 41.53 -9.81 -15.78
N SER A 365 41.92 -9.78 -14.51
CA SER A 365 43.15 -10.43 -14.02
C SER A 365 42.92 -11.93 -13.83
N PRO A 366 43.69 -12.83 -14.45
CA PRO A 366 43.58 -14.29 -14.29
C PRO A 366 43.75 -14.73 -12.84
N CYS A 367 44.74 -14.21 -12.14
CA CYS A 367 45.04 -14.53 -10.73
C CYS A 367 43.88 -14.10 -9.79
N LEU A 368 43.34 -12.90 -9.97
CA LEU A 368 42.17 -12.43 -9.18
C LEU A 368 40.93 -13.24 -9.52
N LYS A 369 40.75 -13.66 -10.75
CA LYS A 369 39.61 -14.51 -11.14
C LYS A 369 39.69 -15.89 -10.49
N GLU A 370 40.87 -16.51 -10.44
CA GLU A 370 41.07 -17.79 -9.78
C GLU A 370 40.80 -17.68 -8.27
N LYS A 371 41.37 -16.68 -7.59
CA LYS A 371 41.12 -16.41 -6.17
C LYS A 371 39.61 -16.18 -5.89
N TYR A 372 38.93 -15.41 -6.73
CA TYR A 372 37.51 -15.17 -6.62
C TYR A 372 36.68 -16.45 -6.82
N THR A 373 36.98 -17.25 -7.82
CA THR A 373 36.29 -18.51 -8.08
C THR A 373 36.47 -19.48 -6.91
N ASN A 374 37.72 -19.63 -6.41
CA ASN A 374 38.00 -20.45 -5.24
C ASN A 374 37.29 -19.95 -3.98
N PHE A 375 37.21 -18.62 -3.77
CA PHE A 375 36.41 -18.05 -2.70
C PHE A 375 34.93 -18.40 -2.83
N CYS A 376 34.30 -18.21 -4.00
CA CYS A 376 32.89 -18.56 -4.24
C CYS A 376 32.61 -20.06 -4.04
N ILE A 377 33.50 -20.93 -4.46
CA ILE A 377 33.37 -22.40 -4.27
C ILE A 377 33.49 -22.73 -2.78
N LYS A 378 34.51 -22.19 -2.08
CA LYS A 378 34.73 -22.43 -0.66
C LYS A 378 33.58 -21.91 0.22
N HIS A 379 32.95 -20.81 -0.18
CA HIS A 379 31.84 -20.15 0.53
C HIS A 379 30.53 -20.24 -0.23
N ASN A 380 30.19 -21.40 -0.79
CA ASN A 380 29.01 -21.60 -1.61
C ASN A 380 27.71 -21.22 -0.88
N SER A 381 27.59 -21.54 0.41
CA SER A 381 26.42 -21.17 1.24
C SER A 381 26.20 -19.66 1.27
N PHE A 382 27.28 -18.87 1.37
CA PHE A 382 27.18 -17.42 1.35
C PHE A 382 26.73 -16.87 -0.02
N VAL A 383 27.22 -17.47 -1.10
CA VAL A 383 26.77 -17.14 -2.47
C VAL A 383 25.29 -17.47 -2.64
N GLU A 384 24.84 -18.60 -2.10
CA GLU A 384 23.43 -19.01 -2.13
C GLU A 384 22.52 -18.02 -1.39
N GLU A 385 22.91 -17.56 -0.19
CA GLU A 385 22.15 -16.59 0.59
C GLU A 385 22.03 -15.24 -0.14
N ILE A 386 23.12 -14.75 -0.72
CA ILE A 386 23.10 -13.52 -1.55
C ILE A 386 22.17 -13.72 -2.75
N ALA A 387 22.25 -14.86 -3.42
CA ALA A 387 21.42 -15.14 -4.58
C ALA A 387 19.93 -15.24 -4.23
N VAL A 388 19.60 -15.82 -3.07
CA VAL A 388 18.24 -15.86 -2.53
C VAL A 388 17.71 -14.45 -2.26
N ALA A 389 18.48 -13.62 -1.53
CA ALA A 389 18.09 -12.26 -1.20
C ALA A 389 17.86 -11.40 -2.45
N ILE A 390 18.78 -11.42 -3.39
CA ILE A 390 18.68 -10.69 -4.66
C ILE A 390 17.48 -11.17 -5.48
N SER A 391 17.29 -12.49 -5.60
CA SER A 391 16.21 -13.07 -6.40
C SER A 391 14.83 -12.76 -5.85
N ALA A 392 14.66 -12.83 -4.53
CA ALA A 392 13.43 -12.43 -3.84
C ALA A 392 13.15 -10.94 -4.05
N GLN A 393 14.14 -10.08 -3.84
CA GLN A 393 14.02 -8.63 -3.96
C GLN A 393 13.65 -8.21 -5.39
N PHE A 394 14.28 -8.78 -6.42
CA PHE A 394 13.94 -8.47 -7.80
C PHE A 394 12.48 -8.78 -8.12
N MET A 395 11.97 -9.92 -7.67
CA MET A 395 10.57 -10.26 -7.93
C MET A 395 9.56 -9.45 -7.11
N THR A 396 9.93 -9.00 -5.91
CA THR A 396 9.06 -8.19 -5.05
C THR A 396 9.19 -6.68 -5.29
N MET A 397 10.23 -6.22 -5.98
CA MET A 397 10.53 -4.79 -6.18
C MET A 397 9.35 -3.97 -6.74
N PRO A 398 8.61 -4.39 -7.80
CA PRO A 398 7.47 -3.60 -8.28
C PRO A 398 6.38 -3.45 -7.22
N ILE A 399 6.19 -4.47 -6.38
CA ILE A 399 5.19 -4.44 -5.29
C ILE A 399 5.63 -3.46 -4.21
N ILE A 400 6.93 -3.50 -3.83
CA ILE A 400 7.52 -2.57 -2.84
C ILE A 400 7.35 -1.14 -3.33
N ILE A 401 7.76 -0.84 -4.56
CA ILE A 401 7.65 0.51 -5.12
C ILE A 401 6.19 0.98 -5.17
N THR A 402 5.26 0.11 -5.57
CA THR A 402 3.83 0.48 -5.66
C THR A 402 3.20 0.74 -4.28
N LYS A 403 3.66 0.07 -3.23
CA LYS A 403 3.06 0.15 -1.89
C LYS A 403 3.76 1.12 -0.95
N TYR A 404 5.07 1.24 -1.07
CA TYR A 404 5.89 2.00 -0.12
C TYR A 404 6.66 3.15 -0.75
N ASN A 405 6.73 3.22 -2.08
CA ASN A 405 7.39 4.29 -2.83
C ASN A 405 8.87 4.51 -2.48
N PHE A 406 9.57 3.47 -2.06
CA PHE A 406 11.02 3.54 -1.86
C PHE A 406 11.73 2.27 -2.33
N ILE A 407 13.02 2.39 -2.58
CA ILE A 407 13.95 1.28 -2.82
C ILE A 407 15.07 1.43 -1.79
N SER A 408 15.28 0.41 -1.00
CA SER A 408 16.42 0.34 -0.08
C SER A 408 17.50 -0.56 -0.67
N LEU A 409 18.74 -0.10 -0.75
CA LEU A 409 19.88 -0.91 -1.19
C LEU A 409 20.55 -1.66 -0.03
N SER A 410 20.22 -1.32 1.22
CA SER A 410 20.70 -2.06 2.39
C SER A 410 20.22 -3.51 2.43
N PHE A 411 19.19 -3.86 1.64
CA PHE A 411 18.56 -5.18 1.68
C PHE A 411 19.56 -6.35 1.53
N ILE A 412 20.63 -6.17 0.76
CA ILE A 412 21.63 -7.24 0.58
C ILE A 412 22.33 -7.54 1.90
N VAL A 413 22.85 -6.49 2.55
CA VAL A 413 23.63 -6.63 3.80
C VAL A 413 22.71 -7.06 4.95
N THR A 414 21.56 -6.38 5.09
CA THR A 414 20.63 -6.66 6.20
C THR A 414 20.03 -8.06 6.11
N ASN A 415 19.66 -8.55 4.91
CA ASN A 415 19.12 -9.91 4.77
C ASN A 415 20.16 -11.00 5.02
N ILE A 416 21.43 -10.80 4.64
CA ILE A 416 22.50 -11.75 4.95
C ILE A 416 22.69 -11.85 6.46
N LEU A 417 22.80 -10.71 7.16
CA LEU A 417 22.94 -10.68 8.62
C LEU A 417 21.75 -11.31 9.33
N VAL A 418 20.54 -11.02 8.86
CA VAL A 418 19.31 -11.62 9.39
C VAL A 418 19.26 -13.13 9.14
N GLY A 419 19.72 -13.60 7.97
CA GLY A 419 19.78 -15.03 7.65
C GLY A 419 20.56 -15.84 8.68
N ILE A 420 21.66 -15.30 9.22
CA ILE A 420 22.48 -15.92 10.26
C ILE A 420 21.73 -15.97 11.61
N ILE A 421 20.97 -14.91 11.93
CA ILE A 421 20.39 -14.71 13.26
C ILE A 421 19.03 -15.39 13.41
N ILE A 422 18.23 -15.46 12.33
CA ILE A 422 16.83 -15.88 12.41
C ILE A 422 16.66 -17.35 12.86
N GLY A 423 17.58 -18.23 12.47
CA GLY A 423 17.55 -19.63 12.85
C GLY A 423 17.67 -19.83 14.36
N PRO A 424 18.77 -19.37 14.99
CA PRO A 424 18.92 -19.39 16.45
C PRO A 424 17.77 -18.71 17.20
N LEU A 425 17.26 -17.59 16.69
CA LEU A 425 16.14 -16.88 17.29
C LEU A 425 14.85 -17.72 17.30
N VAL A 426 14.48 -18.29 16.15
CA VAL A 426 13.23 -19.07 16.02
C VAL A 426 13.33 -20.37 16.81
N ILE A 427 14.43 -21.12 16.68
CA ILE A 427 14.62 -22.38 17.40
C ILE A 427 14.70 -22.12 18.90
N GLY A 428 15.53 -21.18 19.32
CA GLY A 428 15.70 -20.83 20.74
C GLY A 428 14.41 -20.29 21.34
N GLY A 429 13.67 -19.45 20.62
CA GLY A 429 12.38 -18.91 21.05
C GLY A 429 11.31 -20.00 21.23
N ILE A 430 11.21 -20.97 20.31
CA ILE A 430 10.29 -22.10 20.44
C ILE A 430 10.65 -22.95 21.68
N ILE A 431 11.94 -23.29 21.85
CA ILE A 431 12.41 -24.04 23.02
C ILE A 431 12.10 -23.26 24.31
N GLN A 432 12.39 -21.97 24.34
CA GLN A 432 12.09 -21.08 25.46
C GLN A 432 10.60 -21.10 25.81
N ILE A 433 9.70 -20.96 24.82
CA ILE A 433 8.25 -21.04 25.04
C ILE A 433 7.88 -22.39 25.68
N LEU A 434 8.33 -23.50 25.10
CA LEU A 434 8.02 -24.85 25.62
C LEU A 434 8.52 -25.04 27.07
N VAL A 435 9.75 -24.62 27.35
CA VAL A 435 10.34 -24.73 28.71
C VAL A 435 9.63 -23.79 29.68
N THR A 436 9.17 -22.62 29.28
CA THR A 436 8.43 -21.70 30.15
C THR A 436 7.10 -22.31 30.64
N PHE A 437 6.46 -23.19 29.86
CA PHE A 437 5.29 -23.94 30.33
C PHE A 437 5.61 -24.93 31.43
N LEU A 438 6.86 -25.44 31.51
CA LEU A 438 7.30 -26.36 32.55
C LEU A 438 7.86 -25.60 33.75
N SER A 439 8.68 -24.59 33.53
CA SER A 439 9.29 -23.77 34.56
C SER A 439 9.56 -22.35 34.07
N LEU A 440 8.89 -21.37 34.67
CA LEU A 440 9.11 -19.95 34.36
C LEU A 440 10.56 -19.55 34.62
N LYS A 441 11.16 -20.03 35.72
CA LYS A 441 12.55 -19.71 36.11
C LYS A 441 13.56 -20.17 35.03
N ILE A 442 13.45 -21.41 34.56
CA ILE A 442 14.35 -21.94 33.52
C ILE A 442 14.05 -21.24 32.18
N GLY A 443 12.79 -21.02 31.86
CA GLY A 443 12.39 -20.29 30.69
C GLY A 443 12.96 -18.86 30.62
N THR A 444 13.05 -18.17 31.77
CA THR A 444 13.67 -16.84 31.88
C THR A 444 15.18 -16.88 31.60
N GLU A 445 15.89 -17.91 32.08
CA GLU A 445 17.33 -18.06 31.78
C GLU A 445 17.58 -18.30 30.29
N ILE A 446 16.75 -19.14 29.64
CA ILE A 446 16.82 -19.35 28.20
C ILE A 446 16.49 -18.04 27.46
N ALA A 447 15.49 -17.26 27.93
CA ALA A 447 15.13 -15.99 27.33
C ALA A 447 16.30 -14.99 27.30
N LYS A 448 17.18 -14.97 28.34
CA LYS A 448 18.40 -14.15 28.32
C LYS A 448 19.33 -14.49 27.15
N VAL A 449 19.45 -15.77 26.82
CA VAL A 449 20.25 -16.22 25.66
C VAL A 449 19.60 -15.83 24.35
N VAL A 450 18.28 -16.03 24.22
CA VAL A 450 17.51 -15.67 23.03
C VAL A 450 17.42 -14.15 22.84
N GLN A 451 17.57 -13.37 23.89
CA GLN A 451 17.61 -11.92 23.82
C GLN A 451 18.80 -11.40 22.99
N ILE A 452 19.91 -12.13 22.92
CA ILE A 452 21.09 -11.75 22.13
C ILE A 452 20.76 -11.60 20.65
N PRO A 453 20.23 -12.63 19.95
CA PRO A 453 19.84 -12.48 18.55
C PRO A 453 18.69 -11.46 18.33
N ILE A 454 17.82 -11.22 19.32
CA ILE A 454 16.75 -10.20 19.20
C ILE A 454 17.34 -8.80 19.21
N THR A 455 18.25 -8.51 20.16
CA THR A 455 18.93 -7.21 20.21
C THR A 455 19.80 -6.99 18.98
N ALA A 456 20.46 -8.01 18.47
CA ALA A 456 21.20 -7.96 17.21
C ALA A 456 20.27 -7.65 16.03
N LEU A 457 19.08 -8.25 15.96
CA LEU A 457 18.08 -7.96 14.92
C LEU A 457 17.60 -6.50 14.97
N SER A 458 17.32 -5.97 16.17
CA SER A 458 16.97 -4.56 16.37
C SER A 458 18.11 -3.62 15.98
N LEU A 459 19.36 -4.00 16.29
CA LEU A 459 20.54 -3.21 15.90
C LEU A 459 20.73 -3.20 14.39
N ILE A 460 20.56 -4.35 13.71
CA ILE A 460 20.64 -4.45 12.23
C ILE A 460 19.59 -3.56 11.59
N SER A 461 18.35 -3.51 12.12
CA SER A 461 17.32 -2.63 11.57
C SER A 461 17.73 -1.16 11.67
N LYS A 462 18.20 -0.71 12.84
CA LYS A 462 18.66 0.68 13.06
C LYS A 462 19.89 1.07 12.24
N ILE A 463 20.87 0.18 12.12
CA ILE A 463 22.06 0.42 11.27
C ILE A 463 21.63 0.46 9.79
N GLY A 464 20.74 -0.44 9.39
CA GLY A 464 20.21 -0.50 8.02
C GLY A 464 19.56 0.79 7.56
N THR A 465 18.92 1.56 8.46
CA THR A 465 18.31 2.86 8.13
C THR A 465 19.33 3.99 8.00
N LYS A 466 20.47 3.90 8.70
CA LYS A 466 21.51 4.92 8.71
C LYS A 466 22.53 4.81 7.57
N PHE A 467 22.47 3.75 6.79
CA PHE A 467 23.39 3.54 5.67
C PHE A 467 23.16 4.64 4.59
N PRO A 468 24.22 5.32 4.08
CA PRO A 468 24.07 6.56 3.29
C PRO A 468 23.38 6.39 1.93
N ILE A 469 23.08 5.16 1.49
CA ILE A 469 22.45 4.88 0.19
C ILE A 469 21.18 4.00 0.35
N THR A 470 20.38 4.23 1.39
CA THR A 470 19.38 3.24 1.77
C THR A 470 17.99 3.47 1.26
N ASN A 471 17.52 4.70 1.16
CA ASN A 471 16.11 4.96 0.92
C ASN A 471 15.86 5.91 -0.25
N PHE A 472 15.97 5.38 -1.47
CA PHE A 472 15.58 6.14 -2.65
C PHE A 472 14.07 6.22 -2.75
N LYS A 473 13.52 7.43 -2.63
CA LYS A 473 12.11 7.67 -2.94
C LYS A 473 11.86 7.51 -4.44
N VAL A 474 10.82 6.79 -4.79
CA VAL A 474 10.50 6.45 -6.18
C VAL A 474 9.02 6.68 -6.44
N ILE A 475 8.71 7.26 -7.60
CA ILE A 475 7.33 7.43 -8.05
C ILE A 475 6.65 6.07 -8.27
N THR A 476 5.36 6.01 -8.00
CA THR A 476 4.56 4.80 -8.24
C THR A 476 4.59 4.43 -9.72
N PRO A 477 5.01 3.22 -10.11
CA PRO A 477 5.00 2.81 -11.52
C PRO A 477 3.57 2.62 -12.03
N ASP A 478 3.38 2.81 -13.34
CA ASP A 478 2.12 2.48 -13.98
C ASP A 478 2.05 0.99 -14.30
N THR A 479 0.84 0.44 -14.42
CA THR A 479 0.61 -1.00 -14.65
C THR A 479 1.38 -1.54 -15.86
N TRP A 480 1.45 -0.78 -16.96
CA TRP A 480 2.19 -1.19 -18.14
C TRP A 480 3.71 -1.31 -17.91
N GLN A 481 4.29 -0.47 -17.03
CA GLN A 481 5.71 -0.52 -16.64
C GLN A 481 5.99 -1.79 -15.83
N ILE A 482 5.08 -2.15 -14.93
CA ILE A 482 5.15 -3.40 -14.15
C ILE A 482 5.08 -4.62 -15.08
N ILE A 483 4.18 -4.59 -16.07
CA ILE A 483 4.05 -5.67 -17.05
C ILE A 483 5.35 -5.81 -17.86
N ILE A 484 5.91 -4.71 -18.34
CA ILE A 484 7.19 -4.73 -19.08
C ILE A 484 8.32 -5.27 -18.20
N TYR A 485 8.38 -4.86 -16.94
CA TYR A 485 9.37 -5.33 -15.97
C TYR A 485 9.34 -6.86 -15.86
N TYR A 486 8.18 -7.44 -15.59
CA TYR A 486 8.04 -8.89 -15.46
C TYR A 486 8.26 -9.61 -16.80
N PHE A 487 7.94 -8.99 -17.92
CA PHE A 487 8.22 -9.53 -19.25
C PHE A 487 9.73 -9.61 -19.54
N ILE A 488 10.49 -8.58 -19.17
CA ILE A 488 11.96 -8.58 -19.27
C ILE A 488 12.55 -9.68 -18.39
N ILE A 489 12.09 -9.81 -17.16
CA ILE A 489 12.49 -10.87 -16.23
C ILE A 489 12.22 -12.25 -16.84
N TYR A 490 11.04 -12.45 -17.42
CA TYR A 490 10.67 -13.70 -18.11
C TYR A 490 11.64 -14.03 -19.28
N ILE A 491 12.01 -13.04 -20.08
CA ILE A 491 12.98 -13.22 -21.18
C ILE A 491 14.35 -13.62 -20.63
N ILE A 492 14.83 -12.99 -19.56
CA ILE A 492 16.13 -13.33 -18.92
C ILE A 492 16.11 -14.78 -18.44
N TYR A 493 15.07 -15.18 -17.71
CA TYR A 493 14.89 -16.55 -17.22
C TYR A 493 14.90 -17.58 -18.37
N TYR A 494 14.09 -17.31 -19.39
CA TYR A 494 13.95 -18.26 -20.50
C TYR A 494 15.24 -18.39 -21.30
N ARG A 495 15.95 -17.27 -21.51
CA ARG A 495 17.24 -17.27 -22.17
C ARG A 495 18.31 -18.08 -21.42
N HIS A 496 18.35 -17.93 -20.08
CA HIS A 496 19.25 -18.71 -19.23
C HIS A 496 18.94 -20.21 -19.31
N LYS A 497 17.68 -20.57 -19.21
CA LYS A 497 17.21 -21.96 -19.29
C LYS A 497 17.57 -22.60 -20.62
N ILE A 498 17.43 -21.89 -21.73
CA ILE A 498 17.73 -22.40 -23.08
C ILE A 498 19.24 -22.68 -23.26
N LYS A 499 20.13 -21.87 -22.66
CA LYS A 499 21.55 -22.07 -22.72
C LYS A 499 22.02 -23.42 -22.12
N LYS A 500 21.28 -23.93 -21.14
CA LYS A 500 21.56 -25.19 -20.43
C LYS A 500 20.98 -26.44 -21.13
N ILE A 501 20.24 -26.33 -22.23
CA ILE A 501 19.57 -27.46 -22.90
C ILE A 501 20.30 -27.75 -24.20
N GLN A 502 20.82 -29.00 -24.36
CA GLN A 502 21.51 -29.44 -25.56
C GLN A 502 20.56 -29.72 -26.75
N LYS A 503 19.30 -30.03 -26.49
CA LYS A 503 18.30 -30.36 -27.53
C LYS A 503 17.07 -29.45 -27.40
N TYR A 504 16.83 -28.59 -28.37
CA TYR A 504 15.76 -27.59 -28.34
C TYR A 504 14.42 -28.12 -28.86
N SER A 505 13.36 -27.95 -28.09
CA SER A 505 11.97 -28.09 -28.57
C SER A 505 11.63 -26.96 -29.54
N PHE A 506 10.57 -27.16 -30.35
CA PHE A 506 10.12 -26.13 -31.31
C PHE A 506 9.85 -24.76 -30.67
N ASN A 507 9.19 -24.71 -29.53
CA ASN A 507 8.91 -23.45 -28.81
C ASN A 507 10.20 -22.79 -28.31
N GLN A 508 11.19 -23.56 -27.92
CA GLN A 508 12.50 -23.05 -27.50
C GLN A 508 13.27 -22.46 -28.69
N LYS A 509 13.14 -23.06 -29.88
CA LYS A 509 13.70 -22.53 -31.14
C LYS A 509 13.07 -21.17 -31.51
N ILE A 510 11.75 -20.99 -31.29
CA ILE A 510 11.08 -19.71 -31.53
C ILE A 510 11.62 -18.62 -30.60
N ILE A 511 11.72 -18.90 -29.30
CA ILE A 511 12.21 -17.91 -28.31
C ILE A 511 13.69 -17.60 -28.54
N LEU A 512 14.50 -18.60 -28.92
CA LEU A 512 15.87 -18.37 -29.36
C LEU A 512 15.91 -17.48 -30.61
N LYS A 513 15.02 -17.70 -31.57
CA LYS A 513 14.94 -16.87 -32.77
C LYS A 513 14.53 -15.44 -32.44
N ILE A 514 13.53 -15.28 -31.52
CA ILE A 514 13.12 -13.96 -30.99
C ILE A 514 14.29 -13.32 -30.22
N SER A 515 14.98 -14.06 -29.34
CA SER A 515 16.09 -13.52 -28.55
C SER A 515 17.29 -13.14 -29.41
N LYS A 516 17.63 -13.97 -30.44
CA LYS A 516 18.63 -13.63 -31.45
C LYS A 516 18.22 -12.42 -32.29
N TYR A 517 16.95 -12.32 -32.68
CA TYR A 517 16.41 -11.18 -33.41
C TYR A 517 16.49 -9.91 -32.57
N VAL A 518 16.03 -9.93 -31.31
CA VAL A 518 16.15 -8.81 -30.36
C VAL A 518 17.61 -8.42 -30.16
N TYR A 519 18.49 -9.39 -30.00
CA TYR A 519 19.93 -9.11 -29.86
C TYR A 519 20.54 -8.53 -31.14
N SER A 520 20.21 -9.07 -32.32
CA SER A 520 20.66 -8.52 -33.60
C SER A 520 20.15 -7.11 -33.86
N LYS A 521 18.94 -6.80 -33.41
CA LYS A 521 18.29 -5.50 -33.53
C LYS A 521 18.50 -4.58 -32.31
N ARG A 522 19.36 -4.97 -31.35
CA ARG A 522 19.61 -4.22 -30.11
C ARG A 522 19.92 -2.74 -30.36
N LYS A 523 20.73 -2.42 -31.40
CA LYS A 523 21.04 -1.03 -31.75
C LYS A 523 19.78 -0.24 -32.17
N ILE A 524 18.83 -0.88 -32.87
CA ILE A 524 17.56 -0.28 -33.28
C ILE A 524 16.67 -0.11 -32.06
N ILE A 525 16.58 -1.12 -31.19
CA ILE A 525 15.79 -1.06 -29.96
C ILE A 525 16.31 0.06 -29.04
N ILE A 526 17.63 0.17 -28.88
CA ILE A 526 18.24 1.27 -28.12
C ILE A 526 17.90 2.60 -28.76
N ARG A 527 18.02 2.75 -30.09
CA ARG A 527 17.65 3.98 -30.79
C ARG A 527 16.18 4.36 -30.60
N VAL A 528 15.27 3.39 -30.75
CA VAL A 528 13.83 3.59 -30.53
C VAL A 528 13.57 4.00 -29.08
N PHE A 529 14.20 3.33 -28.10
CA PHE A 529 14.10 3.70 -26.70
C PHE A 529 14.63 5.11 -26.43
N THR A 530 15.77 5.47 -27.03
CA THR A 530 16.34 6.82 -26.94
C THR A 530 15.42 7.86 -27.57
N ILE A 531 14.80 7.55 -28.72
CA ILE A 531 13.82 8.43 -29.36
C ILE A 531 12.60 8.62 -28.46
N ILE A 532 12.06 7.55 -27.87
CA ILE A 532 10.94 7.62 -26.94
C ILE A 532 11.32 8.45 -25.71
N LEU A 533 12.52 8.28 -25.17
CA LEU A 533 13.02 9.07 -24.06
C LEU A 533 13.13 10.56 -24.41
N ILE A 534 13.75 10.88 -25.55
CA ILE A 534 13.87 12.25 -26.06
C ILE A 534 12.48 12.85 -26.31
N SER A 535 11.58 12.10 -26.96
CA SER A 535 10.20 12.54 -27.20
C SER A 535 9.47 12.82 -25.90
N SER A 536 9.65 11.99 -24.88
CA SER A 536 9.04 12.20 -23.56
C SER A 536 9.55 13.48 -22.86
N ILE A 537 10.84 13.80 -23.05
CA ILE A 537 11.45 15.05 -22.55
C ILE A 537 10.90 16.27 -23.31
N ILE A 538 10.74 16.15 -24.64
CA ILE A 538 10.19 17.22 -25.48
C ILE A 538 8.72 17.47 -25.13
N ILE A 539 7.92 16.41 -24.98
CA ILE A 539 6.50 16.50 -24.60
C ILE A 539 6.33 17.24 -23.26
N LYS A 540 7.23 16.98 -22.30
CA LYS A 540 7.23 17.71 -21.02
C LYS A 540 7.55 19.20 -21.14
N LYS A 541 8.16 19.65 -22.25
CA LYS A 541 8.41 21.08 -22.51
C LYS A 541 7.24 21.79 -23.17
N ILE A 542 6.26 21.06 -23.69
CA ILE A 542 5.06 21.63 -24.27
C ILE A 542 4.16 22.15 -23.14
N PRO A 543 3.82 23.45 -23.12
CA PRO A 543 2.94 23.98 -22.09
C PRO A 543 1.58 23.30 -22.10
N GLY A 544 1.18 22.80 -20.94
CA GLY A 544 -0.14 22.20 -20.73
C GLY A 544 -1.19 23.23 -20.29
N ASP A 545 -2.30 22.73 -19.76
CA ASP A 545 -3.30 23.54 -19.09
C ASP A 545 -2.94 23.71 -17.62
N LEU A 546 -3.40 24.79 -16.98
CA LEU A 546 -3.32 24.95 -15.54
C LEU A 546 -4.29 23.93 -14.90
N LYS A 547 -3.80 23.13 -13.96
CA LYS A 547 -4.61 22.16 -13.21
C LYS A 547 -4.50 22.43 -11.72
N ILE A 548 -5.64 22.46 -11.06
CA ILE A 548 -5.74 22.68 -9.63
C ILE A 548 -6.46 21.46 -9.04
N TYR A 549 -5.86 20.83 -8.05
CA TYR A 549 -6.41 19.65 -7.37
C TYR A 549 -6.65 19.99 -5.92
N PHE A 550 -7.92 19.97 -5.49
CA PHE A 550 -8.28 19.94 -4.08
C PHE A 550 -8.21 18.50 -3.62
N VAL A 551 -7.22 18.20 -2.80
CA VAL A 551 -6.96 16.86 -2.29
C VAL A 551 -7.83 16.63 -1.06
N ASP A 552 -8.55 15.51 -1.01
CA ASP A 552 -9.29 15.13 0.19
C ASP A 552 -8.31 14.63 1.26
N VAL A 553 -8.05 15.46 2.24
CA VAL A 553 -7.19 15.16 3.40
C VAL A 553 -8.00 14.91 4.67
N GLY A 554 -9.33 14.74 4.53
CA GLY A 554 -10.26 14.78 5.64
C GLY A 554 -10.53 16.21 6.07
N GLN A 555 -10.57 16.48 7.37
CA GLN A 555 -10.68 17.86 7.85
C GLN A 555 -9.37 18.60 7.57
N GLY A 556 -9.46 19.76 6.92
CA GLY A 556 -8.32 20.59 6.56
C GLY A 556 -8.21 20.89 5.06
N ASP A 557 -7.24 21.68 4.70
CA ASP A 557 -7.01 22.12 3.33
C ASP A 557 -5.75 21.50 2.73
N CYS A 558 -5.85 21.13 1.46
CA CYS A 558 -4.69 20.74 0.65
C CYS A 558 -4.99 21.00 -0.82
N CYS A 559 -4.20 21.82 -1.45
CA CYS A 559 -4.34 22.14 -2.86
C CYS A 559 -3.02 21.97 -3.61
N LEU A 560 -3.02 21.10 -4.63
CA LEU A 560 -1.89 20.91 -5.53
C LEU A 560 -2.17 21.59 -6.86
N ILE A 561 -1.27 22.47 -7.30
CA ILE A 561 -1.38 23.17 -8.59
C ILE A 561 -0.27 22.68 -9.51
N GLU A 562 -0.66 22.24 -10.71
CA GLU A 562 0.25 21.94 -11.81
C GLU A 562 0.15 23.07 -12.85
N THR A 563 1.22 23.84 -12.99
CA THR A 563 1.26 24.99 -13.90
C THR A 563 1.40 24.54 -15.35
N PRO A 564 1.13 25.41 -16.34
CA PRO A 564 1.34 25.11 -17.75
C PRO A 564 2.76 24.66 -18.09
N LYS A 565 3.79 25.16 -17.43
CA LYS A 565 5.18 24.69 -17.57
C LYS A 565 5.55 23.56 -16.64
N HIS A 566 4.53 22.87 -16.08
CA HIS A 566 4.67 21.70 -15.23
C HIS A 566 5.34 21.93 -13.87
N GLN A 567 5.45 23.18 -13.39
CA GLN A 567 5.85 23.45 -12.01
C GLN A 567 4.78 22.95 -11.04
N LYS A 568 5.19 22.55 -9.85
CA LYS A 568 4.34 21.98 -8.80
C LYS A 568 4.27 22.95 -7.64
N ILE A 569 3.08 23.42 -7.33
CA ILE A 569 2.81 24.30 -6.18
C ILE A 569 1.89 23.54 -5.25
N LEU A 570 2.29 23.41 -3.99
CA LEU A 570 1.48 22.82 -2.95
C LEU A 570 1.06 23.92 -1.98
N ILE A 571 -0.23 24.08 -1.77
CA ILE A 571 -0.81 25.03 -0.81
C ILE A 571 -1.49 24.23 0.27
N ASP A 572 -1.02 24.32 1.50
CA ASP A 572 -1.42 23.54 2.65
C ASP A 572 -1.36 22.01 2.45
N GLY A 573 -1.55 21.23 3.47
CA GLY A 573 -1.33 19.78 3.40
C GLY A 573 -2.24 18.94 4.28
N GLY A 574 -3.23 19.57 4.92
CA GLY A 574 -4.07 18.89 5.89
C GLY A 574 -3.32 18.47 7.14
N GLY A 575 -4.01 17.83 8.05
CA GLY A 575 -3.41 17.26 9.25
C GLY A 575 -4.47 16.82 10.25
N GLN A 576 -4.17 15.78 11.01
CA GLN A 576 -5.01 15.28 12.10
C GLN A 576 -4.14 14.90 13.29
N LYS A 577 -4.64 15.08 14.52
CA LYS A 577 -3.89 14.75 15.74
C LYS A 577 -3.48 13.27 15.83
N ASN A 578 -4.34 12.37 15.36
CA ASN A 578 -4.21 10.92 15.55
C ASN A 578 -3.91 10.14 14.26
N PHE A 579 -3.66 10.84 13.15
CA PHE A 579 -3.39 10.21 11.87
C PHE A 579 -2.46 11.11 11.05
N ASP A 580 -1.30 10.58 10.70
CA ASP A 580 -0.34 11.32 9.87
C ASP A 580 -0.81 11.38 8.42
N ILE A 581 -1.45 12.50 8.07
CA ILE A 581 -1.93 12.79 6.72
C ILE A 581 -0.77 12.89 5.73
N GLY A 582 0.34 13.51 6.14
CA GLY A 582 1.54 13.65 5.32
C GLY A 582 2.06 12.30 4.85
N LYS A 583 2.24 11.36 5.78
CA LYS A 583 2.74 10.01 5.54
C LYS A 583 1.76 9.12 4.78
N ASN A 584 0.50 9.10 5.22
CA ASN A 584 -0.45 8.09 4.76
C ASN A 584 -1.30 8.52 3.55
N THR A 585 -1.42 9.83 3.30
CA THR A 585 -2.27 10.37 2.24
C THR A 585 -1.48 11.22 1.24
N LEU A 586 -0.80 12.28 1.70
CA LEU A 586 -0.24 13.29 0.83
C LEU A 586 1.01 12.81 0.08
N LEU A 587 1.98 12.19 0.76
CA LEU A 587 3.19 11.67 0.12
C LEU A 587 2.88 10.57 -0.93
N PRO A 588 2.07 9.54 -0.63
CA PRO A 588 1.61 8.58 -1.64
C PRO A 588 0.85 9.23 -2.80
N TYR A 589 0.03 10.24 -2.53
CA TYR A 589 -0.68 11.00 -3.56
C TYR A 589 0.27 11.69 -4.52
N LEU A 590 1.29 12.40 -4.01
CA LEU A 590 2.32 13.05 -4.82
C LEU A 590 3.08 12.04 -5.69
N PHE A 591 3.47 10.88 -5.13
CA PHE A 591 4.16 9.84 -5.90
C PHE A 591 3.26 9.18 -6.95
N ASN A 592 1.97 9.01 -6.68
CA ASN A 592 0.98 8.56 -7.65
C ASN A 592 0.81 9.57 -8.80
N ARG A 593 0.96 10.86 -8.53
CA ARG A 593 0.99 11.97 -9.50
C ARG A 593 2.35 12.15 -10.18
N LYS A 594 3.34 11.28 -9.90
CA LYS A 594 4.71 11.33 -10.43
C LYS A 594 5.50 12.56 -9.99
N ILE A 595 5.25 13.05 -8.79
CA ILE A 595 5.90 14.24 -8.21
C ILE A 595 6.92 13.77 -7.17
N LEU A 596 8.19 14.07 -7.40
CA LEU A 596 9.32 13.84 -6.49
C LEU A 596 9.90 15.15 -5.93
N GLU A 597 9.53 16.28 -6.50
CA GLU A 597 10.03 17.60 -6.14
C GLU A 597 8.87 18.60 -6.23
N ILE A 598 8.81 19.54 -5.29
CA ILE A 598 7.86 20.65 -5.25
C ILE A 598 8.62 21.95 -5.52
N ASP A 599 8.13 22.74 -6.47
CA ASP A 599 8.77 24.02 -6.82
C ASP A 599 8.44 25.11 -5.79
N TYR A 600 7.17 25.16 -5.36
CA TYR A 600 6.69 26.10 -4.34
C TYR A 600 5.79 25.39 -3.35
N CYS A 601 6.06 25.58 -2.07
CA CYS A 601 5.19 25.16 -0.97
C CYS A 601 4.69 26.42 -0.26
N ILE A 602 3.38 26.60 -0.22
CA ILE A 602 2.75 27.75 0.42
C ILE A 602 2.03 27.25 1.66
N ILE A 603 2.30 27.84 2.81
CA ILE A 603 1.60 27.53 4.07
C ILE A 603 0.77 28.74 4.42
N SER A 604 -0.54 28.56 4.52
CA SER A 604 -1.45 29.65 4.86
C SER A 604 -1.26 30.08 6.31
N HIS A 605 -1.24 29.13 7.23
CA HIS A 605 -0.98 29.33 8.66
C HIS A 605 -0.55 28.02 9.32
N PHE A 606 -0.24 28.02 10.62
CA PHE A 606 0.39 26.89 11.31
C PHE A 606 -0.56 26.10 12.21
N ASP A 607 -1.87 26.05 11.88
CA ASP A 607 -2.75 25.08 12.50
C ASP A 607 -2.56 23.68 11.92
N GLN A 608 -2.82 22.66 12.73
CA GLN A 608 -2.50 21.27 12.41
C GLN A 608 -3.15 20.81 11.12
N ASP A 609 -4.38 21.21 10.85
CA ASP A 609 -5.17 20.82 9.68
C ASP A 609 -4.81 21.56 8.38
N HIS A 610 -3.80 22.43 8.43
CA HIS A 610 -3.17 23.07 7.27
C HIS A 610 -1.70 22.67 7.12
N CYS A 611 -0.90 22.78 8.18
CA CYS A 611 0.54 22.58 8.08
C CYS A 611 0.99 21.14 8.38
N GLY A 612 0.18 20.32 9.08
CA GLY A 612 0.63 19.00 9.57
C GLY A 612 1.18 18.09 8.47
N GLY A 613 0.48 17.97 7.34
CA GLY A 613 0.93 17.19 6.19
C GLY A 613 2.16 17.80 5.52
N ILE A 614 2.24 19.13 5.43
CA ILE A 614 3.41 19.83 4.84
C ILE A 614 4.66 19.59 5.66
N LEU A 615 4.61 19.69 6.98
CA LEU A 615 5.78 19.45 7.84
C LEU A 615 6.41 18.10 7.55
N TYR A 616 5.59 17.05 7.34
CA TYR A 616 6.09 15.75 6.93
C TYR A 616 6.70 15.78 5.50
N ILE A 617 6.04 16.42 4.53
CA ILE A 617 6.53 16.52 3.16
C ILE A 617 7.88 17.23 3.06
N LEU A 618 8.10 18.31 3.82
CA LEU A 618 9.36 19.06 3.87
C LEU A 618 10.54 18.19 4.32
N GLU A 619 10.29 17.17 5.13
CA GLU A 619 11.33 16.21 5.53
C GLU A 619 11.56 15.08 4.52
N GLN A 620 10.56 14.77 3.65
CA GLN A 620 10.59 13.57 2.83
C GLN A 620 11.00 13.79 1.39
N ILE A 621 10.68 14.94 0.79
CA ILE A 621 11.00 15.25 -0.61
C ILE A 621 11.57 16.66 -0.73
N LYS A 622 12.26 16.91 -1.83
CA LYS A 622 12.87 18.23 -2.09
C LYS A 622 11.80 19.27 -2.38
N VAL A 623 11.87 20.40 -1.65
CA VAL A 623 11.06 21.60 -1.88
C VAL A 623 12.01 22.75 -2.18
N LYS A 624 11.81 23.44 -3.34
CA LYS A 624 12.72 24.51 -3.77
C LYS A 624 12.49 25.82 -3.03
N ASN A 625 11.23 26.20 -2.85
CA ASN A 625 10.85 27.47 -2.21
C ASN A 625 9.69 27.22 -1.27
N VAL A 626 9.78 27.71 -0.06
CA VAL A 626 8.69 27.73 0.91
C VAL A 626 8.24 29.18 1.10
N ILE A 627 6.93 29.42 1.07
CA ILE A 627 6.33 30.74 1.21
C ILE A 627 5.37 30.69 2.38
N ILE A 628 5.52 31.63 3.31
CA ILE A 628 4.65 31.80 4.48
C ILE A 628 4.26 33.26 4.65
N GLY A 629 3.11 33.51 5.23
CA GLY A 629 2.74 34.84 5.72
C GLY A 629 3.55 35.23 6.96
N LYS A 630 3.60 36.52 7.28
CA LYS A 630 4.17 36.98 8.52
C LYS A 630 3.35 36.44 9.70
N GLN A 631 4.02 35.83 10.68
CA GLN A 631 3.40 35.25 11.86
C GLN A 631 3.26 36.28 12.97
N TYR A 632 2.14 36.24 13.69
CA TYR A 632 1.89 37.10 14.84
C TYR A 632 2.59 36.58 16.10
N GLU A 633 2.47 35.27 16.33
CA GLU A 633 3.03 34.58 17.49
C GLU A 633 3.63 33.21 17.12
N ASP A 634 4.49 32.68 18.00
CA ASP A 634 5.09 31.36 17.85
C ASP A 634 4.13 30.25 18.33
N SER A 635 3.67 29.42 17.40
CA SER A 635 2.95 28.17 17.71
C SER A 635 3.90 26.97 17.78
N THR A 636 3.45 25.86 18.39
CA THR A 636 4.21 24.61 18.44
C THR A 636 4.56 24.09 17.04
N ASN A 637 3.64 24.18 16.09
CA ASN A 637 3.86 23.77 14.70
C ASN A 637 4.82 24.72 13.97
N TYR A 638 4.76 26.02 14.25
CA TYR A 638 5.69 26.99 13.68
C TYR A 638 7.11 26.77 14.20
N ASN A 639 7.27 26.43 15.49
CA ASN A 639 8.57 26.09 16.06
C ASN A 639 9.14 24.81 15.41
N LYS A 640 8.31 23.76 15.24
CA LYS A 640 8.69 22.55 14.50
C LYS A 640 9.09 22.87 13.05
N PHE A 641 8.35 23.75 12.38
CA PHE A 641 8.70 24.23 11.04
C PHE A 641 10.10 24.90 11.01
N LYS A 642 10.39 25.79 11.98
CA LYS A 642 11.73 26.44 12.07
C LYS A 642 12.86 25.42 12.23
N GLU A 643 12.65 24.36 13.00
CA GLU A 643 13.61 23.25 13.15
C GLU A 643 13.83 22.50 11.81
N ILE A 644 12.74 22.18 11.09
CA ILE A 644 12.82 21.51 9.78
C ILE A 644 13.55 22.40 8.77
N VAL A 645 13.23 23.70 8.72
CA VAL A 645 13.89 24.68 7.85
C VAL A 645 15.40 24.70 8.08
N LYS A 646 15.83 24.72 9.34
CA LYS A 646 17.24 24.68 9.71
C LYS A 646 17.91 23.35 9.32
N LYS A 647 17.25 22.23 9.62
CA LYS A 647 17.77 20.89 9.34
C LYS A 647 17.89 20.60 7.84
N GLN A 648 16.93 21.03 7.03
CA GLN A 648 16.85 20.78 5.58
C GLN A 648 17.42 21.93 4.73
N ASN A 649 17.89 23.02 5.37
CA ASN A 649 18.38 24.23 4.70
C ASN A 649 17.39 24.75 3.63
N LEU A 650 16.13 24.94 4.00
CA LEU A 650 15.05 25.32 3.09
C LEU A 650 15.10 26.83 2.78
N ASN A 651 14.80 27.18 1.52
CA ASN A 651 14.64 28.55 1.09
C ASN A 651 13.24 29.06 1.45
N VAL A 652 13.13 29.78 2.56
CA VAL A 652 11.86 30.34 3.07
C VAL A 652 11.75 31.82 2.72
N LYS A 653 10.57 32.20 2.19
CA LYS A 653 10.21 33.61 1.93
C LYS A 653 9.00 33.96 2.77
N ILE A 654 9.15 34.97 3.61
CA ILE A 654 8.05 35.57 4.38
C ILE A 654 7.47 36.71 3.53
N VAL A 655 6.16 36.66 3.30
CA VAL A 655 5.46 37.64 2.46
C VAL A 655 4.34 38.33 3.22
N GLU A 656 3.98 39.52 2.75
CA GLU A 656 2.93 40.39 3.28
C GLU A 656 2.10 41.02 2.17
N ALA A 657 0.98 41.61 2.53
CA ALA A 657 0.06 42.29 1.62
C ALA A 657 0.76 43.29 0.67
N GLY A 658 0.37 43.25 -0.60
CA GLY A 658 0.95 44.05 -1.67
C GLY A 658 2.13 43.43 -2.41
N ARG A 659 2.67 42.30 -1.92
CA ARG A 659 3.73 41.55 -2.61
C ARG A 659 3.15 40.68 -3.71
N ARG A 660 3.91 40.55 -4.81
CA ARG A 660 3.59 39.61 -5.91
C ARG A 660 4.62 38.49 -5.97
N ILE A 661 4.12 37.26 -6.12
CA ILE A 661 4.92 36.06 -6.30
C ILE A 661 4.77 35.61 -7.76
N ASN A 662 5.77 35.87 -8.58
CA ASN A 662 5.78 35.49 -9.98
C ASN A 662 6.16 34.00 -10.12
N ILE A 663 5.33 33.20 -10.75
CA ILE A 663 5.55 31.78 -11.05
C ILE A 663 5.96 31.59 -12.51
N GLU A 664 5.10 32.08 -13.43
CA GLU A 664 5.33 32.07 -14.88
C GLU A 664 4.89 33.42 -15.50
N LYS A 665 5.19 33.65 -16.77
CA LYS A 665 4.92 34.93 -17.45
C LYS A 665 3.50 35.48 -17.22
N ASN A 666 2.47 34.59 -17.21
CA ASN A 666 1.07 34.98 -17.05
C ASN A 666 0.41 34.29 -15.84
N LEU A 667 1.22 33.78 -14.91
CA LEU A 667 0.76 33.08 -13.71
C LEU A 667 1.55 33.60 -12.50
N TYR A 668 0.81 34.20 -11.58
CA TYR A 668 1.37 34.81 -10.38
C TYR A 668 0.35 34.82 -9.25
N PHE A 669 0.86 34.97 -8.02
CA PHE A 669 0.02 35.24 -6.85
C PHE A 669 0.19 36.69 -6.40
N ASP A 670 -0.91 37.36 -6.16
CA ASP A 670 -0.94 38.61 -5.41
C ASP A 670 -1.25 38.30 -3.95
N VAL A 671 -0.40 38.74 -3.05
CA VAL A 671 -0.57 38.57 -1.60
C VAL A 671 -1.46 39.72 -1.10
N LEU A 672 -2.59 39.39 -0.50
CA LEU A 672 -3.60 40.35 -0.04
C LEU A 672 -3.57 40.54 1.47
N TRP A 673 -3.12 39.52 2.23
CA TRP A 673 -3.03 39.48 3.69
C TRP A 673 -1.97 38.48 4.12
N PRO A 674 -1.28 38.56 5.31
CA PRO A 674 -1.45 39.58 6.36
C PRO A 674 -0.80 40.92 6.03
N ASP A 675 -1.22 41.97 6.77
CA ASP A 675 -0.60 43.27 6.76
C ASP A 675 0.21 43.46 8.02
N SER A 676 1.54 43.68 7.88
CA SER A 676 2.43 43.78 9.03
C SER A 676 2.14 44.99 9.94
N GLN A 677 1.42 46.01 9.45
CA GLN A 677 0.99 47.16 10.24
C GLN A 677 -0.33 46.93 10.97
N LYS A 678 -1.11 45.90 10.58
CA LYS A 678 -2.47 45.62 11.08
C LYS A 678 -2.64 44.14 11.45
N MET A 679 -1.67 43.56 12.17
CA MET A 679 -1.77 42.20 12.65
C MET A 679 -2.91 42.06 13.68
N ILE A 680 -3.70 41.02 13.57
CA ILE A 680 -4.85 40.77 14.43
C ILE A 680 -4.43 39.86 15.59
N SER A 681 -4.73 40.27 16.83
CA SER A 681 -4.43 39.47 18.03
C SER A 681 -5.50 38.43 18.39
N ASP A 682 -6.76 38.66 17.97
CA ASP A 682 -7.85 37.73 18.19
C ASP A 682 -7.74 36.57 17.22
N ASN A 683 -7.79 35.34 17.73
CA ASN A 683 -7.51 34.11 16.98
C ASN A 683 -6.35 34.29 15.99
N ALA A 684 -5.21 34.73 16.55
CA ALA A 684 -4.10 35.32 15.81
C ALA A 684 -3.54 34.40 14.70
N ILE A 685 -3.54 33.07 14.91
CA ILE A 685 -3.06 32.09 13.94
C ILE A 685 -3.97 32.09 12.71
N ASN A 686 -5.29 32.03 12.90
CA ASN A 686 -6.26 31.98 11.80
C ASN A 686 -6.40 33.36 11.14
N ASN A 687 -6.62 34.42 11.91
CA ASN A 687 -6.89 35.75 11.35
C ASN A 687 -5.69 36.39 10.64
N ASN A 688 -4.45 35.88 10.86
CA ASN A 688 -3.28 36.28 10.09
C ASN A 688 -2.87 35.20 9.05
N SER A 689 -3.79 34.36 8.62
CA SER A 689 -3.53 33.42 7.52
C SER A 689 -3.12 34.15 6.25
N LEU A 690 -2.25 33.54 5.47
CA LEU A 690 -1.81 34.07 4.18
C LEU A 690 -2.97 34.02 3.18
N VAL A 691 -3.56 35.17 2.86
CA VAL A 691 -4.54 35.30 1.80
C VAL A 691 -3.84 35.70 0.50
N CYS A 692 -3.99 34.86 -0.51
CA CYS A 692 -3.37 35.12 -1.80
C CYS A 692 -4.33 34.82 -2.97
N LYS A 693 -4.21 35.61 -4.03
CA LYS A 693 -4.98 35.47 -5.26
C LYS A 693 -4.10 34.95 -6.37
N LEU A 694 -4.38 33.75 -6.84
CA LEU A 694 -3.78 33.18 -8.06
C LEU A 694 -4.42 33.86 -9.28
N ASN A 695 -3.60 34.41 -10.18
CA ASN A 695 -4.00 34.97 -11.44
C ASN A 695 -3.38 34.18 -12.59
N TYR A 696 -4.19 33.79 -13.57
CA TYR A 696 -3.76 33.13 -14.80
C TYR A 696 -4.58 33.63 -15.99
N ASN A 697 -4.02 34.53 -16.81
CA ASN A 697 -4.72 35.25 -17.89
C ASN A 697 -6.02 35.94 -17.37
N LYS A 698 -7.20 35.49 -17.83
CA LYS A 698 -8.52 35.98 -17.36
C LYS A 698 -9.10 35.19 -16.19
N PHE A 699 -8.42 34.14 -15.76
CA PHE A 699 -8.83 33.31 -14.61
C PHE A 699 -8.20 33.82 -13.32
N SER A 700 -8.97 33.77 -12.25
CA SER A 700 -8.43 34.06 -10.90
C SER A 700 -9.09 33.20 -9.84
N MET A 701 -8.33 32.89 -8.80
CA MET A 701 -8.75 32.12 -7.64
C MET A 701 -8.22 32.73 -6.37
N LEU A 702 -9.10 32.94 -5.39
CA LEU A 702 -8.76 33.47 -4.08
C LEU A 702 -8.61 32.31 -3.07
N PHE A 703 -7.44 32.23 -2.45
CA PHE A 703 -7.14 31.37 -1.31
C PHE A 703 -7.16 32.21 -0.04
N THR A 704 -7.98 31.83 0.93
CA THR A 704 -8.27 32.63 2.11
C THR A 704 -7.64 32.10 3.39
N GLY A 705 -7.09 30.87 3.35
CA GLY A 705 -6.74 30.17 4.59
C GLY A 705 -7.96 30.06 5.50
N ASP A 706 -7.75 30.33 6.79
CA ASP A 706 -8.79 30.22 7.82
C ASP A 706 -9.11 31.56 8.48
N ILE A 707 -8.99 32.67 7.71
CA ILE A 707 -9.41 33.98 8.19
C ILE A 707 -10.87 33.96 8.62
N GLU A 708 -11.16 34.76 9.66
CA GLU A 708 -12.49 34.95 10.19
C GLU A 708 -13.03 36.34 9.86
N GLU A 709 -14.24 36.64 10.32
CA GLU A 709 -14.98 37.87 10.05
C GLU A 709 -14.14 39.16 10.27
N ILE A 710 -13.29 39.20 11.32
CA ILE A 710 -12.47 40.37 11.65
C ILE A 710 -11.48 40.63 10.48
N ALA A 711 -10.73 39.59 10.08
CA ALA A 711 -9.76 39.70 8.99
C ALA A 711 -10.44 39.95 7.64
N GLU A 712 -11.61 39.33 7.39
CA GLU A 712 -12.39 39.59 6.18
C GLU A 712 -12.82 41.06 6.07
N LYS A 713 -13.27 41.67 7.18
CA LYS A 713 -13.62 43.09 7.23
C LYS A 713 -12.40 44.01 6.97
N GLU A 714 -11.27 43.70 7.58
CA GLU A 714 -10.03 44.46 7.39
C GLU A 714 -9.55 44.37 5.92
N ILE A 715 -9.59 43.19 5.30
CA ILE A 715 -9.23 43.03 3.88
C ILE A 715 -10.15 43.86 3.00
N VAL A 716 -11.48 43.80 3.21
CA VAL A 716 -12.44 44.58 2.40
C VAL A 716 -12.18 46.07 2.56
N SER A 717 -11.95 46.55 3.79
CA SER A 717 -11.63 47.97 4.08
C SER A 717 -10.32 48.38 3.41
N LYS A 718 -9.26 47.59 3.50
CA LYS A 718 -7.95 47.87 2.88
C LYS A 718 -8.05 48.09 1.36
N TYR A 719 -8.89 47.34 0.69
CA TYR A 719 -9.03 47.38 -0.77
C TYR A 719 -10.31 48.13 -1.24
N GLU A 720 -10.95 48.89 -0.38
CA GLU A 720 -12.18 49.65 -0.68
C GLU A 720 -12.03 50.53 -1.91
N ASN A 721 -10.90 51.23 -2.05
CA ASN A 721 -10.60 52.07 -3.23
C ASN A 721 -10.26 51.28 -4.49
N ASN A 722 -10.02 49.98 -4.41
CA ASN A 722 -9.69 49.12 -5.56
C ASN A 722 -10.27 47.70 -5.39
N ILE A 723 -11.57 47.62 -5.26
CA ILE A 723 -12.33 46.37 -5.03
C ILE A 723 -12.06 45.33 -6.16
N SER A 724 -11.66 45.75 -7.34
CA SER A 724 -11.37 44.85 -8.45
C SER A 724 -10.25 43.84 -8.15
N ILE A 725 -9.35 44.17 -7.24
CA ILE A 725 -8.27 43.31 -6.80
C ILE A 725 -8.84 42.01 -6.15
N LEU A 726 -9.94 42.11 -5.42
CA LEU A 726 -10.58 41.00 -4.70
C LEU A 726 -11.43 40.12 -5.60
N LYS A 727 -11.96 40.63 -6.74
CA LYS A 727 -12.80 39.84 -7.64
C LYS A 727 -12.07 38.59 -8.11
N SER A 728 -12.73 37.42 -7.96
CA SER A 728 -12.12 36.14 -8.31
C SER A 728 -13.16 35.16 -8.88
N THR A 729 -12.77 34.39 -9.89
CA THR A 729 -13.63 33.38 -10.52
C THR A 729 -13.98 32.26 -9.56
N ILE A 730 -12.99 31.86 -8.73
CA ILE A 730 -13.11 30.80 -7.74
C ILE A 730 -12.72 31.33 -6.37
N LEU A 731 -13.47 30.92 -5.35
CA LEU A 731 -13.17 31.15 -3.95
C LEU A 731 -12.87 29.82 -3.26
N LYS A 732 -11.71 29.70 -2.61
CA LYS A 732 -11.53 28.73 -1.54
C LYS A 732 -12.17 29.32 -0.28
N THR A 733 -13.24 28.72 0.18
CA THR A 733 -14.03 29.22 1.31
C THR A 733 -13.19 29.23 2.58
N ALA A 734 -13.20 30.33 3.31
CA ALA A 734 -12.43 30.52 4.52
C ALA A 734 -12.88 29.57 5.64
N HIS A 735 -11.93 29.11 6.46
CA HIS A 735 -12.13 28.31 7.67
C HIS A 735 -13.11 27.14 7.48
N HIS A 736 -12.92 26.40 6.37
CA HIS A 736 -13.74 25.22 5.97
C HIS A 736 -15.25 25.49 5.92
N GLY A 737 -15.65 26.74 5.74
CA GLY A 737 -17.05 27.15 5.79
C GLY A 737 -17.58 27.29 7.23
N SER A 738 -16.76 27.71 8.18
CA SER A 738 -17.17 28.04 9.53
C SER A 738 -18.26 29.14 9.54
N LYS A 739 -19.08 29.16 10.58
CA LYS A 739 -20.06 30.24 10.82
C LYS A 739 -19.40 31.61 11.08
N THR A 740 -18.11 31.63 11.45
CA THR A 740 -17.33 32.84 11.76
C THR A 740 -16.66 33.45 10.54
N SER A 741 -16.85 32.88 9.35
CA SER A 741 -16.15 33.27 8.12
C SER A 741 -17.07 33.34 6.92
N SER A 742 -16.58 33.85 5.79
CA SER A 742 -17.32 33.98 4.53
C SER A 742 -18.56 34.85 4.69
N ILE A 743 -18.35 36.03 5.34
CA ILE A 743 -19.44 37.00 5.55
C ILE A 743 -19.98 37.53 4.22
N GLU A 744 -21.22 38.05 4.25
CA GLU A 744 -21.89 38.58 3.07
C GLU A 744 -21.04 39.63 2.33
N LYS A 745 -20.42 40.56 3.11
CA LYS A 745 -19.61 41.66 2.55
C LYS A 745 -18.46 41.17 1.68
N ILE A 746 -17.71 40.11 2.10
CA ILE A 746 -16.58 39.62 1.29
C ILE A 746 -17.08 38.88 0.06
N LEU A 747 -18.18 38.12 0.18
CA LEU A 747 -18.79 37.42 -0.96
C LEU A 747 -19.31 38.38 -2.03
N ASP A 748 -19.88 39.53 -1.61
CA ASP A 748 -20.37 40.57 -2.53
C ASP A 748 -19.24 41.30 -3.26
N VAL A 749 -18.07 41.36 -2.65
CA VAL A 749 -16.87 41.96 -3.25
C VAL A 749 -16.13 40.96 -4.17
N VAL A 750 -15.90 39.75 -3.71
CA VAL A 750 -15.19 38.69 -4.47
C VAL A 750 -16.00 38.22 -5.67
N LYS A 751 -17.32 38.10 -5.54
CA LYS A 751 -18.28 37.65 -6.57
C LYS A 751 -17.84 36.37 -7.28
N PRO A 752 -17.56 35.29 -6.58
CA PRO A 752 -17.07 34.07 -7.19
C PRO A 752 -18.21 33.34 -7.94
N GLN A 753 -17.86 32.62 -9.02
CA GLN A 753 -18.78 31.70 -9.69
C GLN A 753 -18.82 30.32 -8.99
N TYR A 754 -17.69 29.94 -8.35
CA TYR A 754 -17.51 28.64 -7.71
C TYR A 754 -16.88 28.82 -6.33
N ALA A 755 -17.37 28.08 -5.36
CA ALA A 755 -16.79 28.00 -4.01
C ALA A 755 -16.31 26.56 -3.75
N PHE A 756 -15.10 26.44 -3.22
CA PHE A 756 -14.50 25.16 -2.87
C PHE A 756 -14.27 25.09 -1.37
N ILE A 757 -14.71 23.98 -0.74
CA ILE A 757 -14.65 23.78 0.69
C ILE A 757 -13.86 22.49 0.96
N GLY A 758 -12.69 22.62 1.58
CA GLY A 758 -11.92 21.51 2.13
C GLY A 758 -12.49 21.10 3.47
N VAL A 759 -13.14 19.95 3.54
CA VAL A 759 -13.84 19.50 4.75
C VAL A 759 -13.89 17.98 4.79
N GLY A 760 -13.83 17.41 6.01
CA GLY A 760 -13.83 15.98 6.23
C GLY A 760 -15.25 15.38 6.29
N GLU A 761 -15.41 14.18 5.75
CA GLU A 761 -16.60 13.38 5.93
C GLU A 761 -16.81 13.10 7.44
N ASN A 762 -18.03 13.32 7.94
CA ASN A 762 -18.37 13.12 9.34
C ASN A 762 -17.49 13.92 10.32
N ASN A 763 -17.09 15.16 9.95
CA ASN A 763 -16.33 16.02 10.85
C ASN A 763 -17.16 16.41 12.10
N THR A 764 -16.46 16.61 13.21
CA THR A 764 -17.09 16.94 14.51
C THR A 764 -17.25 18.45 14.73
N PHE A 765 -16.78 19.28 13.80
CA PHE A 765 -16.80 20.74 13.93
C PHE A 765 -18.09 21.37 13.41
N GLY A 766 -18.93 20.59 12.72
CA GLY A 766 -20.16 21.09 12.09
C GLY A 766 -19.90 21.93 10.85
N HIS A 767 -18.74 21.76 10.20
CA HIS A 767 -18.38 22.44 8.95
C HIS A 767 -18.84 21.63 7.72
N PRO A 768 -19.22 22.32 6.62
CA PRO A 768 -19.53 23.74 6.55
C PRO A 768 -20.82 24.06 7.30
N SER A 769 -20.90 25.26 7.89
CA SER A 769 -22.10 25.71 8.58
C SER A 769 -23.26 25.97 7.60
N ASN A 770 -24.48 25.79 8.04
CA ASN A 770 -25.67 26.10 7.23
C ASN A 770 -25.68 27.57 6.80
N ILE A 771 -25.26 28.49 7.67
CA ILE A 771 -25.18 29.92 7.39
C ILE A 771 -24.27 30.18 6.18
N THR A 772 -23.07 29.56 6.15
CA THR A 772 -22.13 29.73 5.04
C THR A 772 -22.71 29.16 3.75
N ILE A 773 -23.35 28.00 3.81
CA ILE A 773 -23.98 27.39 2.63
C ILE A 773 -25.10 28.30 2.09
N GLU A 774 -25.99 28.78 2.95
CA GLU A 774 -27.08 29.69 2.56
C GLU A 774 -26.57 30.99 1.96
N ASN A 775 -25.50 31.58 2.51
CA ASN A 775 -24.88 32.80 1.96
C ASN A 775 -24.32 32.58 0.55
N LEU A 776 -23.75 31.41 0.27
CA LEU A 776 -23.25 31.04 -1.05
C LEU A 776 -24.41 30.77 -2.02
N GLU A 777 -25.45 30.03 -1.60
CA GLU A 777 -26.61 29.68 -2.41
C GLU A 777 -27.46 30.91 -2.78
N LYS A 778 -27.69 31.84 -1.87
CA LYS A 778 -28.36 33.13 -2.12
C LYS A 778 -27.72 33.91 -3.28
N ARG A 779 -26.37 33.75 -3.45
CA ARG A 779 -25.59 34.38 -4.52
C ARG A 779 -25.42 33.52 -5.76
N LYS A 780 -26.12 32.36 -5.81
CA LYS A 780 -26.05 31.38 -6.91
C LYS A 780 -24.64 30.88 -7.20
N ILE A 781 -23.77 30.81 -6.17
CA ILE A 781 -22.42 30.30 -6.26
C ILE A 781 -22.46 28.77 -6.23
N LYS A 782 -21.83 28.11 -7.21
CA LYS A 782 -21.75 26.64 -7.23
C LYS A 782 -20.76 26.13 -6.20
N ILE A 783 -21.22 25.24 -5.31
CA ILE A 783 -20.46 24.73 -4.18
C ILE A 783 -19.87 23.35 -4.50
N TYR A 784 -18.59 23.20 -4.26
CA TYR A 784 -17.84 21.95 -4.37
C TYR A 784 -17.20 21.62 -3.02
N ARG A 785 -17.45 20.40 -2.50
CA ARG A 785 -17.03 19.98 -1.15
C ARG A 785 -16.29 18.66 -1.21
N THR A 786 -15.13 18.59 -0.54
CA THR A 786 -14.32 17.36 -0.52
C THR A 786 -15.00 16.22 0.25
N ASP A 787 -15.77 16.46 1.30
CA ASP A 787 -16.50 15.44 2.04
C ASP A 787 -17.52 14.66 1.19
N LYS A 788 -18.17 15.32 0.23
CA LYS A 788 -19.15 14.70 -0.68
C LYS A 788 -18.56 14.19 -1.98
N MET A 789 -17.54 14.88 -2.50
CA MET A 789 -17.03 14.68 -3.86
C MET A 789 -15.65 14.03 -3.92
N GLY A 790 -14.98 13.85 -2.76
CA GLY A 790 -13.57 13.44 -2.72
C GLY A 790 -12.67 14.48 -3.38
N GLU A 791 -11.59 14.04 -4.02
CA GLU A 791 -10.70 14.93 -4.78
C GLU A 791 -11.46 15.67 -5.90
N ILE A 792 -11.21 16.98 -6.01
CA ILE A 792 -11.79 17.82 -7.04
C ILE A 792 -10.67 18.35 -7.93
N CYS A 793 -10.77 18.09 -9.23
CA CYS A 793 -9.80 18.53 -10.24
C CYS A 793 -10.38 19.61 -11.11
N ILE A 794 -9.73 20.77 -11.17
CA ILE A 794 -10.08 21.90 -12.02
C ILE A 794 -9.02 22.02 -13.10
N LYS A 795 -9.43 21.99 -14.34
CA LYS A 795 -8.58 22.18 -15.51
C LYS A 795 -8.94 23.51 -16.18
N ILE A 796 -7.97 24.39 -16.30
CA ILE A 796 -8.14 25.74 -16.86
C ILE A 796 -7.29 25.87 -18.12
N THR A 797 -7.93 26.13 -19.26
CA THR A 797 -7.25 26.34 -20.52
C THR A 797 -6.68 27.77 -20.61
N LYS A 798 -5.81 28.03 -21.60
CA LYS A 798 -5.29 29.38 -21.87
C LYS A 798 -6.40 30.43 -22.12
N ARG A 799 -7.58 30.00 -22.61
CA ARG A 799 -8.76 30.85 -22.85
C ARG A 799 -9.65 31.00 -21.62
N ALA A 800 -9.17 30.55 -20.44
CA ALA A 800 -9.92 30.55 -19.18
C ALA A 800 -11.20 29.69 -19.18
N ILE A 801 -11.27 28.67 -20.05
CA ILE A 801 -12.35 27.66 -19.98
C ILE A 801 -12.07 26.76 -18.80
N ILE A 802 -13.05 26.63 -17.92
CA ILE A 802 -12.96 25.86 -16.67
C ILE A 802 -13.70 24.53 -16.87
N ASN A 803 -13.02 23.44 -16.60
CA ASN A 803 -13.61 22.09 -16.53
C ASN A 803 -13.33 21.49 -15.16
N ILE A 804 -14.38 21.07 -14.46
CA ILE A 804 -14.31 20.55 -13.09
C ILE A 804 -14.74 19.08 -13.10
N ASN A 805 -13.88 18.21 -12.55
CA ASN A 805 -14.12 16.78 -12.39
C ASN A 805 -13.96 16.41 -10.93
N THR A 806 -14.84 15.56 -10.42
CA THR A 806 -14.83 15.06 -9.05
C THR A 806 -14.47 13.58 -9.01
N LYS A 807 -13.85 13.13 -7.93
CA LYS A 807 -13.45 11.73 -7.76
C LYS A 807 -14.65 10.84 -7.46
N LEU A 808 -15.56 11.31 -6.65
CA LEU A 808 -16.81 10.65 -6.34
C LEU A 808 -17.92 11.35 -7.15
N ASN A 809 -18.74 10.57 -7.85
CA ASN A 809 -19.92 11.10 -8.50
C ASN A 809 -20.97 11.39 -7.41
N THR A 810 -21.36 12.63 -7.29
CA THR A 810 -22.60 12.97 -6.56
C THR A 810 -23.75 12.54 -7.48
N SER A 811 -24.37 11.39 -7.16
CA SER A 811 -25.63 10.97 -7.75
C SER A 811 -26.76 11.94 -7.38
#